data_60d3ce165d1e332af7a9ba352b8f0a9e
#
_entry.id   60d3ce165d1e332af7a9ba352b8f0a9e
#
_cell.length_a   1.000
_cell.length_b   1.000
_cell.length_c   1.000
_cell.angle_alpha   90.00
_cell.angle_beta   90.00
_cell.angle_gamma   90.00
#
_symmetry.space_group_name_H-M   'P 1'
#
loop_
_entity.id
_entity.type
_entity.pdbx_description
1 polymer ?
#
loop_
_entity_poly.entity_id
_entity_poly.type
_entity_poly.pdbx_seq_one_letter_code
_entity_poly.pdbx_strand_id
1 'polypeptide(L)'
;VGTATGKGLEEGKGLEEGKGLEEMIRHETLNPPLHIYPVNPWKIIETSFYPRFLAQTETLFSLGNGYLGLRGNFEEGYPCFQQGTFINGFHETWPIVYSEGAYGFAKTGQTMLNVTDSKGISLYIDDEPFSLPAVSLQLYQRILDMQAGTLDRQILLETPSGKRVLIESQRLVSFEHRHLAAFSYQVTILNAAAPVVISSEISGAQKNQSGNGDPRQAKGFDRDVLIPQSHVCNQQRLYLGHKTHSSGMTLACGIDHEFKTECTYEWHAECSENEGRVEYRVDAVPGQPIQLIKFAAYHTSHNEPVKKLFTRAGWTLDRAKKDGFKTLLESQRRYMDNFWQHSDVKIDANSEEQQTDTGEFQQALRWNLFQILQASARAESTSIPAKGLTGQTYEGHYFWDTEIYVLPFITYTNPRIARNILRFRHSMLDSARQRARELNQKGALFPWRTINGEEASANYVASTAQYHINADIMYALRKYVEVTDDKALLFNEGAEMLVETARFWFDLGFFSKRNGGQFCIHGVTGPDEYTTVVNNNTFTNLMARENLRYAATTVREMEEQHPEHFATLVHRTKLQMSEVTDWQEAAERMYIPYDEELDINPQDDNFLEREIWDIEATPRDQFPLLLYYHPLVIYRHQVIKQADVVLAMFLLGKDFSKQQKKHNFDYYDPLTTGDSSLSACIQAIIAAEIGDMGKAVKYARYAVLMDLADIGGNMKEGCHIASMGGTWMVAVYGFAGMRDYDGVLSFDPRLPRQIRHLQFPLCTRGQCLEVTVERKKVSYLLREGTELTIFHRGNEVHLTQGKMEVYTD
;
A
#
# COMPACT_ATOMS: atom_id res chain seq x y z
N VAL A 1 -52.05 1.95 -12.35
CA VAL A 1 -53.15 2.94 -12.29
C VAL A 1 -52.96 3.83 -11.07
N GLY A 2 -52.92 5.15 -11.24
CA GLY A 2 -53.00 6.21 -10.24
C GLY A 2 -51.67 6.94 -10.10
N THR A 3 -51.38 7.88 -10.92
CA THR A 3 -51.59 9.37 -11.00
C THR A 3 -51.37 10.08 -9.64
N ALA A 4 -50.51 11.00 -9.49
CA ALA A 4 -50.57 12.35 -9.90
C ALA A 4 -49.43 13.21 -9.33
N THR A 5 -48.96 14.11 -10.11
CA THR A 5 -48.79 15.55 -10.00
C THR A 5 -47.69 16.03 -9.02
N GLY A 6 -46.64 16.65 -9.40
CA GLY A 6 -46.46 17.75 -10.34
C GLY A 6 -46.34 19.08 -9.57
N LYS A 7 -45.07 19.61 -9.53
CA LYS A 7 -44.68 21.03 -9.37
C LYS A 7 -43.23 21.04 -8.89
N GLY A 8 -42.29 21.76 -9.38
CA GLY A 8 -42.22 22.82 -10.41
C GLY A 8 -40.74 23.05 -10.71
N LEU A 9 -40.49 23.30 -11.95
CA LEU A 9 -39.22 23.79 -12.47
C LEU A 9 -38.94 25.20 -11.91
N GLU A 10 -37.75 25.43 -11.43
CA GLU A 10 -37.14 26.75 -11.47
C GLU A 10 -35.76 26.69 -12.12
N GLU A 11 -35.58 27.66 -12.95
CA GLU A 11 -34.65 27.82 -14.04
C GLU A 11 -33.20 27.98 -13.61
N GLY A 12 -32.36 27.65 -14.53
CA GLY A 12 -30.92 27.62 -14.56
C GLY A 12 -30.19 28.90 -14.09
N LYS A 13 -29.02 28.65 -13.53
CA LYS A 13 -27.87 29.56 -13.61
C LYS A 13 -26.68 28.75 -14.09
N GLY A 14 -26.05 29.31 -15.16
CA GLY A 14 -24.91 28.70 -15.82
C GLY A 14 -23.79 28.40 -14.85
N LEU A 15 -23.28 27.17 -14.98
CA LEU A 15 -22.09 26.69 -14.29
C LEU A 15 -20.88 27.27 -15.00
N GLU A 16 -20.13 28.13 -14.33
CA GLU A 16 -18.82 28.60 -14.75
C GLU A 16 -17.83 27.44 -14.82
N GLU A 17 -17.13 27.34 -15.92
CA GLU A 17 -16.06 26.39 -16.18
C GLU A 17 -14.98 26.46 -15.07
N GLY A 18 -14.62 25.34 -14.49
CA GLY A 18 -13.53 25.20 -13.52
C GLY A 18 -13.91 24.77 -12.11
N LYS A 19 -15.18 24.74 -11.74
CA LYS A 19 -15.63 24.48 -10.35
C LYS A 19 -15.79 22.99 -9.97
N GLY A 20 -15.74 22.06 -10.91
CA GLY A 20 -16.14 20.66 -10.65
C GLY A 20 -15.28 19.92 -9.65
N LEU A 21 -13.97 20.09 -9.66
CA LEU A 21 -13.06 19.39 -8.75
C LEU A 21 -12.76 20.20 -7.47
N GLU A 22 -12.76 21.54 -7.55
CA GLU A 22 -12.63 22.39 -6.37
C GLU A 22 -13.84 22.23 -5.42
N GLU A 23 -15.05 22.00 -5.97
CA GLU A 23 -16.24 21.70 -5.16
C GLU A 23 -16.23 20.29 -4.56
N MET A 24 -15.60 19.28 -5.22
CA MET A 24 -15.39 17.95 -4.63
C MET A 24 -14.43 17.95 -3.44
N ILE A 25 -13.54 18.95 -3.35
CA ILE A 25 -12.51 19.04 -2.30
C ILE A 25 -12.90 20.03 -1.18
N ARG A 26 -14.06 20.63 -1.24
CA ARG A 26 -14.59 21.42 -0.11
C ARG A 26 -14.99 20.50 1.04
N HIS A 27 -14.89 21.01 2.27
CA HIS A 27 -15.23 20.30 3.51
C HIS A 27 -16.58 19.56 3.49
N GLU A 28 -17.53 20.03 2.69
CA GLU A 28 -18.86 19.44 2.55
C GLU A 28 -18.89 18.14 1.74
N THR A 29 -17.86 17.85 0.94
CA THR A 29 -17.77 16.66 0.08
C THR A 29 -16.89 15.54 0.64
N LEU A 30 -16.22 15.79 1.77
CA LEU A 30 -15.38 14.78 2.43
C LEU A 30 -16.25 13.75 3.15
N ASN A 31 -15.86 12.47 3.04
CA ASN A 31 -16.57 11.36 3.66
C ASN A 31 -15.58 10.43 4.39
N PRO A 32 -15.41 10.50 5.71
CA PRO A 32 -16.16 11.34 6.66
C PRO A 32 -15.76 12.83 6.62
N PRO A 33 -16.64 13.74 7.08
CA PRO A 33 -16.35 15.17 7.13
C PRO A 33 -15.14 15.48 8.01
N LEU A 34 -14.26 16.37 7.58
CA LEU A 34 -13.00 16.68 8.30
C LEU A 34 -13.21 17.24 9.71
N HIS A 35 -14.37 17.82 10.01
CA HIS A 35 -14.62 18.34 11.38
C HIS A 35 -14.64 17.27 12.47
N ILE A 36 -14.81 15.98 12.12
CA ILE A 36 -14.67 14.86 13.08
C ILE A 36 -13.22 14.42 13.27
N TYR A 37 -12.31 14.90 12.41
CA TYR A 37 -10.88 14.69 12.49
C TYR A 37 -10.16 16.03 12.48
N PRO A 38 -10.08 16.71 13.65
CA PRO A 38 -9.39 17.99 13.73
C PRO A 38 -7.94 17.86 13.23
N VAL A 39 -7.50 18.89 12.52
CA VAL A 39 -6.16 18.92 11.93
C VAL A 39 -5.11 18.84 13.03
N ASN A 40 -4.31 17.80 12.97
CA ASN A 40 -3.16 17.57 13.84
C ASN A 40 -2.03 16.92 13.07
N PRO A 41 -0.82 17.47 13.09
CA PRO A 41 0.25 16.99 12.23
C PRO A 41 0.75 15.56 12.54
N TRP A 42 0.37 15.00 13.69
CA TRP A 42 0.86 13.68 14.15
C TRP A 42 -0.24 12.71 14.56
N LYS A 43 -1.49 13.15 14.54
CA LYS A 43 -2.60 12.36 15.06
C LYS A 43 -3.80 12.43 14.13
N ILE A 44 -4.51 11.32 14.02
CA ILE A 44 -5.89 11.31 13.56
C ILE A 44 -6.75 11.19 14.80
N ILE A 45 -7.62 12.18 15.04
CA ILE A 45 -8.41 12.29 16.26
C ILE A 45 -9.89 12.25 15.88
N GLU A 46 -10.62 11.27 16.38
CA GLU A 46 -12.08 11.20 16.31
C GLU A 46 -12.64 11.68 17.63
N THR A 47 -13.42 12.78 17.62
CA THR A 47 -13.94 13.44 18.83
C THR A 47 -15.41 13.14 19.09
N SER A 48 -16.06 12.41 18.19
CA SER A 48 -17.45 11.97 18.32
C SER A 48 -17.66 10.65 17.58
N PHE A 49 -18.52 9.81 18.10
CA PHE A 49 -18.88 8.57 17.43
C PHE A 49 -19.97 8.81 16.39
N TYR A 50 -19.67 8.51 15.12
CA TYR A 50 -20.61 8.62 14.01
C TYR A 50 -20.82 7.25 13.35
N PRO A 51 -21.93 6.54 13.67
CA PRO A 51 -22.20 5.19 13.13
C PRO A 51 -22.12 5.10 11.60
N ARG A 52 -22.54 6.15 10.89
CA ARG A 52 -22.54 6.19 9.41
C ARG A 52 -21.14 6.12 8.79
N PHE A 53 -20.09 6.47 9.54
CA PHE A 53 -18.70 6.42 9.06
C PHE A 53 -17.91 5.25 9.66
N LEU A 54 -18.57 4.31 10.33
CA LEU A 54 -17.92 3.20 11.01
C LEU A 54 -17.01 2.38 10.07
N ALA A 55 -17.49 2.10 8.85
CA ALA A 55 -16.75 1.32 7.87
C ALA A 55 -15.41 1.97 7.49
N GLN A 56 -15.40 3.29 7.28
CA GLN A 56 -14.22 4.08 6.96
C GLN A 56 -13.30 4.19 8.18
N THR A 57 -13.87 4.46 9.37
CA THR A 57 -13.07 4.62 10.59
C THR A 57 -12.38 3.33 11.02
N GLU A 58 -12.99 2.16 10.78
CA GLU A 58 -12.30 0.88 11.00
C GLU A 58 -11.05 0.70 10.16
N THR A 59 -11.04 1.20 8.92
CA THR A 59 -9.84 1.25 8.07
C THR A 59 -8.86 2.31 8.55
N LEU A 60 -9.35 3.53 8.81
CA LEU A 60 -8.54 4.69 9.20
C LEU A 60 -7.70 4.43 10.46
N PHE A 61 -8.29 3.78 11.45
CA PHE A 61 -7.68 3.47 12.74
C PHE A 61 -7.04 2.07 12.81
N SER A 62 -6.76 1.45 11.67
CA SER A 62 -6.06 0.17 11.61
C SER A 62 -4.61 0.31 12.10
N LEU A 63 -4.13 -0.73 12.78
CA LEU A 63 -2.73 -0.89 13.16
C LEU A 63 -2.12 -2.11 12.50
N GLY A 64 -0.85 -2.02 12.12
CA GLY A 64 -0.12 -3.13 11.51
C GLY A 64 1.39 -2.96 11.60
N ASN A 65 2.13 -4.01 11.21
CA ASN A 65 3.58 -3.98 11.18
C ASN A 65 4.18 -4.64 9.91
N GLY A 66 3.36 -4.91 8.89
CA GLY A 66 3.78 -5.61 7.67
C GLY A 66 3.69 -7.15 7.75
N TYR A 67 3.52 -7.71 8.93
CA TYR A 67 3.20 -9.11 9.16
C TYR A 67 1.78 -9.29 9.70
N LEU A 68 1.43 -8.61 10.76
CA LEU A 68 0.13 -8.62 11.43
C LEU A 68 -0.56 -7.28 11.23
N GLY A 69 -1.84 -7.30 10.85
CA GLY A 69 -2.71 -6.14 10.76
C GLY A 69 -4.01 -6.35 11.55
N LEU A 70 -4.40 -5.33 12.29
CA LEU A 70 -5.63 -5.28 13.07
C LEU A 70 -6.45 -4.07 12.62
N ARG A 71 -7.66 -4.29 12.11
CA ARG A 71 -8.58 -3.18 11.81
C ARG A 71 -8.92 -2.39 13.07
N GLY A 72 -9.33 -1.15 12.87
CA GLY A 72 -9.73 -0.22 13.92
C GLY A 72 -11.06 -0.56 14.61
N ASN A 73 -11.40 -1.84 14.74
CA ASN A 73 -12.59 -2.27 15.48
C ASN A 73 -12.48 -1.90 16.97
N PHE A 74 -13.61 -1.68 17.62
CA PHE A 74 -13.66 -1.50 19.07
C PHE A 74 -13.33 -2.82 19.79
N GLU A 75 -12.71 -2.71 20.95
CA GLU A 75 -12.35 -3.87 21.76
C GLU A 75 -13.60 -4.66 22.18
N GLU A 76 -14.71 -4.00 22.45
CA GLU A 76 -15.98 -4.63 22.86
C GLU A 76 -16.68 -5.39 21.72
N GLY A 77 -16.13 -5.34 20.50
CA GLY A 77 -16.60 -6.07 19.33
C GLY A 77 -17.84 -5.49 18.64
N TYR A 78 -18.53 -4.57 19.26
CA TYR A 78 -19.71 -3.88 18.72
C TYR A 78 -19.72 -2.40 19.11
N PRO A 79 -20.11 -1.47 18.20
CA PRO A 79 -20.54 -1.74 16.83
C PRO A 79 -19.37 -2.10 15.91
N CYS A 80 -19.64 -2.88 14.86
CA CYS A 80 -18.64 -3.36 13.91
C CYS A 80 -19.24 -3.41 12.50
N PHE A 81 -18.53 -2.87 11.52
CA PHE A 81 -18.84 -3.06 10.09
C PHE A 81 -18.21 -4.37 9.59
N GLN A 82 -16.91 -4.54 9.81
CA GLN A 82 -16.17 -5.72 9.42
C GLN A 82 -15.03 -6.00 10.40
N GLN A 83 -15.10 -7.15 11.07
CA GLN A 83 -13.94 -7.64 11.84
C GLN A 83 -12.76 -7.89 10.90
N GLY A 84 -11.55 -7.51 11.33
CA GLY A 84 -10.35 -7.71 10.52
C GLY A 84 -9.12 -7.94 11.37
N THR A 85 -8.58 -9.14 11.22
CA THR A 85 -7.25 -9.55 11.68
C THR A 85 -6.58 -10.26 10.51
N PHE A 86 -5.48 -9.71 9.99
CA PHE A 86 -4.83 -10.19 8.79
C PHE A 86 -3.38 -10.54 9.06
N ILE A 87 -2.90 -11.61 8.42
CA ILE A 87 -1.48 -11.97 8.41
C ILE A 87 -1.01 -11.97 6.96
N ASN A 88 -0.01 -11.16 6.67
CA ASN A 88 0.53 -11.00 5.33
C ASN A 88 1.00 -12.35 4.75
N GLY A 89 0.48 -12.70 3.58
CA GLY A 89 0.78 -13.95 2.91
C GLY A 89 0.01 -15.17 3.41
N PHE A 90 -0.79 -15.05 4.48
CA PHE A 90 -1.64 -16.17 4.94
C PHE A 90 -2.95 -16.20 4.15
N HIS A 91 -3.12 -17.20 3.30
CA HIS A 91 -4.17 -17.25 2.32
C HIS A 91 -4.79 -18.64 2.15
N GLU A 92 -5.99 -18.66 1.60
CA GLU A 92 -6.61 -19.87 1.07
C GLU A 92 -6.49 -19.90 -0.45
N THR A 93 -6.47 -21.09 -1.03
CA THR A 93 -6.50 -21.30 -2.48
C THR A 93 -7.81 -21.92 -2.94
N TRP A 94 -8.23 -21.56 -4.14
CA TRP A 94 -9.45 -22.06 -4.72
C TRP A 94 -9.34 -22.20 -6.25
N PRO A 95 -10.02 -23.19 -6.88
CA PRO A 95 -10.00 -23.35 -8.32
C PRO A 95 -10.73 -22.19 -9.00
N ILE A 96 -10.10 -21.58 -10.02
CA ILE A 96 -10.76 -20.61 -10.90
C ILE A 96 -11.60 -21.38 -11.89
N VAL A 97 -12.91 -21.06 -11.95
CA VAL A 97 -13.86 -21.69 -12.86
C VAL A 97 -14.20 -20.71 -13.96
N TYR A 98 -13.92 -21.08 -15.20
CA TYR A 98 -14.29 -20.34 -16.40
C TYR A 98 -15.50 -21.00 -17.06
N SER A 99 -16.37 -20.21 -17.70
CA SER A 99 -17.45 -20.75 -18.52
C SER A 99 -16.89 -21.50 -19.74
N GLU A 100 -15.82 -20.96 -20.35
CA GLU A 100 -15.01 -21.61 -21.35
C GLU A 100 -13.55 -21.45 -20.99
N GLY A 101 -12.85 -22.56 -20.76
CA GLY A 101 -11.43 -22.56 -20.45
C GLY A 101 -10.57 -22.64 -21.70
N ALA A 102 -9.39 -22.03 -21.67
CA ALA A 102 -8.38 -22.16 -22.71
C ALA A 102 -7.01 -22.55 -22.12
N TYR A 103 -6.12 -23.00 -23.00
CA TYR A 103 -4.76 -23.32 -22.59
C TYR A 103 -4.07 -22.06 -22.00
N GLY A 104 -3.34 -22.23 -20.91
CA GLY A 104 -2.60 -21.16 -20.28
C GLY A 104 -3.40 -20.22 -19.38
N PHE A 105 -4.71 -20.44 -19.20
CA PHE A 105 -5.50 -19.68 -18.23
C PHE A 105 -5.02 -19.98 -16.80
N ALA A 106 -5.08 -18.97 -15.91
CA ALA A 106 -4.81 -19.14 -14.49
C ALA A 106 -5.77 -20.19 -13.87
N LYS A 107 -5.25 -21.05 -13.02
CA LYS A 107 -6.02 -22.20 -12.50
C LYS A 107 -6.42 -22.02 -11.03
N THR A 108 -5.62 -21.28 -10.27
CA THR A 108 -5.71 -21.21 -8.83
C THR A 108 -5.85 -19.75 -8.39
N GLY A 109 -7.00 -19.41 -7.81
CA GLY A 109 -7.19 -18.15 -7.10
C GLY A 109 -6.61 -18.24 -5.68
N GLN A 110 -6.26 -17.09 -5.12
CA GLN A 110 -5.64 -16.96 -3.81
C GLN A 110 -6.34 -15.82 -3.07
N THR A 111 -6.75 -16.03 -1.82
CA THR A 111 -7.42 -15.00 -1.03
C THR A 111 -6.81 -14.95 0.37
N MET A 112 -6.29 -13.78 0.76
CA MET A 112 -5.82 -13.52 2.13
C MET A 112 -7.00 -13.66 3.10
N LEU A 113 -6.81 -14.44 4.16
CA LEU A 113 -7.87 -14.73 5.12
C LEU A 113 -7.94 -13.71 6.24
N ASN A 114 -9.16 -13.43 6.69
CA ASN A 114 -9.42 -12.90 8.01
C ASN A 114 -9.19 -14.05 9.00
N VAL A 115 -8.22 -13.88 9.90
CA VAL A 115 -7.76 -14.95 10.80
C VAL A 115 -8.32 -14.79 12.21
N THR A 116 -8.00 -15.73 13.10
CA THR A 116 -8.39 -15.73 14.51
C THR A 116 -8.28 -14.34 15.13
N ASP A 117 -9.38 -13.82 15.64
CA ASP A 117 -9.44 -12.50 16.27
C ASP A 117 -9.10 -12.60 17.76
N SER A 118 -8.19 -11.75 18.21
CA SER A 118 -7.79 -11.61 19.61
C SER A 118 -8.08 -10.22 20.18
N LYS A 119 -8.74 -9.32 19.42
CA LYS A 119 -9.01 -7.96 19.87
C LYS A 119 -10.09 -7.88 20.94
N GLY A 120 -11.01 -8.85 20.97
CA GLY A 120 -12.21 -8.83 21.80
C GLY A 120 -11.93 -8.67 23.30
N ILE A 121 -12.53 -7.64 23.90
CA ILE A 121 -12.59 -7.42 25.35
C ILE A 121 -13.99 -6.90 25.66
N SER A 122 -14.90 -7.78 26.07
CA SER A 122 -16.28 -7.43 26.42
C SER A 122 -16.34 -6.88 27.85
N LEU A 123 -17.19 -5.89 28.09
CA LEU A 123 -17.38 -5.22 29.37
C LEU A 123 -18.85 -5.29 29.78
N TYR A 124 -19.10 -5.67 31.06
CA TYR A 124 -20.42 -5.63 31.69
C TYR A 124 -20.34 -4.84 32.99
N ILE A 125 -21.33 -4.03 33.23
CA ILE A 125 -21.47 -3.20 34.45
C ILE A 125 -22.87 -3.38 34.99
N ASP A 126 -23.03 -3.79 36.26
CA ASP A 126 -24.32 -4.18 36.82
C ASP A 126 -25.07 -5.25 35.94
N ASP A 127 -24.36 -6.23 35.40
CA ASP A 127 -24.87 -7.24 34.48
C ASP A 127 -25.35 -6.70 33.10
N GLU A 128 -25.21 -5.39 32.82
CA GLU A 128 -25.53 -4.77 31.54
C GLU A 128 -24.32 -4.74 30.63
N PRO A 129 -24.40 -5.24 29.37
CA PRO A 129 -23.31 -5.18 28.44
C PRO A 129 -23.05 -3.74 28.00
N PHE A 130 -21.79 -3.33 28.01
CA PHE A 130 -21.41 -2.05 27.44
C PHE A 130 -21.54 -2.08 25.90
N SER A 131 -22.25 -1.09 25.35
CA SER A 131 -22.37 -0.86 23.91
C SER A 131 -22.43 0.63 23.62
N LEU A 132 -21.50 1.11 22.78
CA LEU A 132 -21.41 2.53 22.41
C LEU A 132 -22.73 3.16 21.96
N PRO A 133 -23.54 2.51 21.08
CA PRO A 133 -24.83 3.07 20.68
C PRO A 133 -25.89 3.18 21.79
N ALA A 134 -25.74 2.43 22.89
CA ALA A 134 -26.74 2.31 23.93
C ALA A 134 -26.50 3.21 25.17
N VAL A 135 -25.35 3.92 25.22
CA VAL A 135 -24.94 4.70 26.41
C VAL A 135 -24.94 6.20 26.14
N SER A 136 -25.08 6.98 27.21
CA SER A 136 -24.95 8.43 27.16
C SER A 136 -23.48 8.82 27.28
N LEU A 137 -22.88 9.25 26.17
CA LEU A 137 -21.49 9.67 26.10
C LEU A 137 -21.30 11.09 26.61
N GLN A 138 -20.48 11.28 27.64
CA GLN A 138 -20.06 12.58 28.17
C GLN A 138 -18.72 13.02 27.58
N LEU A 139 -17.84 12.06 27.25
CA LEU A 139 -16.61 12.25 26.53
C LEU A 139 -16.41 11.05 25.59
N TYR A 140 -15.98 11.34 24.36
CA TYR A 140 -15.51 10.33 23.43
C TYR A 140 -14.30 10.85 22.68
N GLN A 141 -13.23 10.11 22.72
CA GLN A 141 -12.04 10.39 21.94
C GLN A 141 -11.36 9.10 21.52
N ARG A 142 -11.02 8.98 20.22
CA ARG A 142 -10.19 7.91 19.68
C ARG A 142 -9.07 8.54 18.86
N ILE A 143 -7.82 8.11 19.12
CA ILE A 143 -6.62 8.75 18.58
C ILE A 143 -5.71 7.68 17.96
N LEU A 144 -5.43 7.79 16.65
CA LEU A 144 -4.29 7.16 16.03
C LEU A 144 -3.09 8.09 16.19
N ASP A 145 -2.15 7.73 17.05
CA ASP A 145 -0.90 8.48 17.26
C ASP A 145 0.19 7.93 16.34
N MET A 146 0.45 8.64 15.23
CA MET A 146 1.45 8.24 14.23
C MET A 146 2.89 8.40 14.74
N GLN A 147 3.10 9.18 15.78
CA GLN A 147 4.40 9.37 16.40
C GLN A 147 4.72 8.26 17.39
N ALA A 148 3.71 7.77 18.11
CA ALA A 148 3.85 6.67 19.05
C ALA A 148 3.63 5.29 18.40
N GLY A 149 2.91 5.23 17.27
CA GLY A 149 2.48 3.99 16.62
C GLY A 149 1.43 3.24 17.44
N THR A 150 0.48 3.97 18.07
CA THR A 150 -0.56 3.43 18.94
C THR A 150 -1.95 3.88 18.51
N LEU A 151 -2.96 3.12 18.93
CA LEU A 151 -4.35 3.54 18.91
C LEU A 151 -4.84 3.66 20.36
N ASP A 152 -5.23 4.87 20.72
CA ASP A 152 -5.65 5.24 22.05
C ASP A 152 -7.14 5.60 22.04
N ARG A 153 -7.86 5.31 23.13
CA ARG A 153 -9.26 5.65 23.27
C ARG A 153 -9.57 6.06 24.71
N GLN A 154 -10.41 7.08 24.86
CA GLN A 154 -10.93 7.51 26.14
C GLN A 154 -12.46 7.77 26.00
N ILE A 155 -13.24 7.16 26.87
CA ILE A 155 -14.69 7.28 26.91
C ILE A 155 -15.12 7.56 28.36
N LEU A 156 -15.88 8.63 28.57
CA LEU A 156 -16.65 8.85 29.78
C LEU A 156 -18.14 8.72 29.45
N LEU A 157 -18.78 7.81 30.13
CA LEU A 157 -20.19 7.51 29.88
C LEU A 157 -21.01 7.44 31.17
N GLU A 158 -22.32 7.47 31.01
CA GLU A 158 -23.29 7.16 32.07
C GLU A 158 -24.16 6.00 31.61
N THR A 159 -24.21 4.93 32.42
CA THR A 159 -25.08 3.77 32.15
C THR A 159 -26.55 4.10 32.41
N PRO A 160 -27.51 3.32 31.92
CA PRO A 160 -28.92 3.48 32.24
C PRO A 160 -29.21 3.45 33.77
N SER A 161 -28.39 2.68 34.53
CA SER A 161 -28.46 2.62 36.00
C SER A 161 -27.81 3.83 36.73
N GLY A 162 -27.33 4.85 35.96
CA GLY A 162 -26.70 6.06 36.49
C GLY A 162 -25.24 5.89 36.96
N LYS A 163 -24.56 4.82 36.57
CA LYS A 163 -23.14 4.64 36.86
C LYS A 163 -22.31 5.46 35.89
N ARG A 164 -21.41 6.31 36.43
CA ARG A 164 -20.45 7.03 35.61
C ARG A 164 -19.15 6.21 35.47
N VAL A 165 -18.78 5.93 34.25
CA VAL A 165 -17.69 5.00 33.90
C VAL A 165 -16.69 5.67 32.98
N LEU A 166 -15.41 5.63 33.35
CA LEU A 166 -14.30 6.02 32.51
C LEU A 166 -13.66 4.75 31.95
N ILE A 167 -13.58 4.65 30.62
CA ILE A 167 -12.88 3.59 29.90
C ILE A 167 -11.69 4.21 29.18
N GLU A 168 -10.51 3.65 29.38
CA GLU A 168 -9.26 4.04 28.71
C GLU A 168 -8.64 2.81 28.08
N SER A 169 -8.43 2.83 26.77
CA SER A 169 -7.73 1.75 26.11
C SER A 169 -6.57 2.27 25.27
N GLN A 170 -5.51 1.48 25.20
CA GLN A 170 -4.36 1.72 24.35
C GLN A 170 -3.88 0.40 23.74
N ARG A 171 -3.64 0.37 22.43
CA ARG A 171 -3.15 -0.82 21.76
C ARG A 171 -2.04 -0.53 20.77
N LEU A 172 -1.20 -1.53 20.52
CA LEU A 172 -0.14 -1.51 19.53
C LEU A 172 -0.02 -2.86 18.82
N VAL A 173 0.45 -2.84 17.59
CA VAL A 173 1.03 -3.98 16.87
C VAL A 173 2.53 -3.72 16.82
N SER A 174 3.34 -4.57 17.46
CA SER A 174 4.73 -4.27 17.71
C SER A 174 5.58 -4.26 16.43
N PHE A 175 6.29 -3.18 16.15
CA PHE A 175 7.31 -3.14 15.11
C PHE A 175 8.60 -3.88 15.51
N GLU A 176 8.92 -3.95 16.79
CA GLU A 176 10.09 -4.70 17.28
C GLU A 176 9.82 -6.21 17.28
N HIS A 177 8.67 -6.63 17.79
CA HIS A 177 8.29 -8.04 17.89
C HIS A 177 7.25 -8.40 16.83
N ARG A 178 7.73 -8.91 15.68
CA ARG A 178 6.93 -9.21 14.49
C ARG A 178 5.58 -9.89 14.77
N HIS A 179 5.53 -10.80 15.74
CA HIS A 179 4.41 -11.71 16.00
C HIS A 179 3.48 -11.24 17.14
N LEU A 180 3.64 -10.00 17.63
CA LEU A 180 3.02 -9.52 18.86
C LEU A 180 2.11 -8.32 18.64
N ALA A 181 0.90 -8.41 19.22
CA ALA A 181 0.06 -7.25 19.54
C ALA A 181 -0.15 -7.17 21.05
N ALA A 182 -0.35 -5.96 21.58
CA ALA A 182 -0.58 -5.75 23.01
C ALA A 182 -1.65 -4.69 23.22
N PHE A 183 -2.46 -4.89 24.27
CA PHE A 183 -3.60 -4.05 24.61
C PHE A 183 -3.55 -3.73 26.10
N SER A 184 -3.81 -2.50 26.46
CA SER A 184 -4.14 -2.07 27.83
C SER A 184 -5.57 -1.59 27.82
N TYR A 185 -6.39 -2.11 28.70
CA TYR A 185 -7.82 -1.77 28.82
C TYR A 185 -8.10 -1.48 30.30
N GLN A 186 -8.51 -0.26 30.62
CA GLN A 186 -8.74 0.19 31.98
C GLN A 186 -10.17 0.71 32.14
N VAL A 187 -10.84 0.29 33.19
CA VAL A 187 -12.17 0.72 33.57
C VAL A 187 -12.13 1.31 34.98
N THR A 188 -12.75 2.46 35.16
CA THR A 188 -12.90 3.11 36.48
C THR A 188 -14.35 3.54 36.67
N ILE A 189 -15.02 2.98 37.66
CA ILE A 189 -16.36 3.46 38.11
C ILE A 189 -16.15 4.68 39.00
N LEU A 190 -16.84 5.81 38.72
CA LEU A 190 -16.51 7.09 39.35
C LEU A 190 -17.40 7.43 40.52
N ASN A 191 -18.68 6.99 40.55
CA ASN A 191 -19.68 7.54 41.46
C ASN A 191 -20.34 6.55 42.42
N ALA A 192 -20.25 5.24 42.14
CA ALA A 192 -20.87 4.22 42.99
C ALA A 192 -20.18 2.89 42.87
N ALA A 193 -20.24 2.00 43.84
CA ALA A 193 -19.82 0.63 43.69
C ALA A 193 -20.70 -0.13 42.71
N ALA A 194 -20.09 -1.05 41.94
CA ALA A 194 -20.77 -1.90 40.96
C ALA A 194 -20.03 -3.20 40.72
N PRO A 195 -20.72 -4.31 40.45
CA PRO A 195 -20.05 -5.48 39.86
C PRO A 195 -19.64 -5.14 38.42
N VAL A 196 -18.40 -5.46 38.07
CA VAL A 196 -17.83 -5.28 36.72
C VAL A 196 -17.29 -6.61 36.25
N VAL A 197 -17.63 -6.97 34.99
CA VAL A 197 -17.05 -8.15 34.34
C VAL A 197 -16.28 -7.69 33.10
N ILE A 198 -14.98 -8.06 33.03
CA ILE A 198 -14.15 -7.86 31.86
C ILE A 198 -13.84 -9.24 31.28
N SER A 199 -14.30 -9.52 30.06
CA SER A 199 -14.09 -10.77 29.35
C SER A 199 -13.09 -10.55 28.20
N SER A 200 -11.90 -11.12 28.30
CA SER A 200 -10.91 -11.14 27.24
C SER A 200 -11.11 -12.35 26.34
N GLU A 201 -11.34 -12.11 25.06
CA GLU A 201 -11.81 -13.14 24.12
C GLU A 201 -10.80 -13.42 23.00
N ILE A 202 -10.85 -14.66 22.47
CA ILE A 202 -10.16 -15.10 21.26
C ILE A 202 -11.15 -15.93 20.42
N SER A 203 -11.33 -15.58 19.14
CA SER A 203 -12.31 -16.25 18.27
C SER A 203 -11.68 -16.64 16.93
N GLY A 204 -11.76 -17.95 16.59
CA GLY A 204 -11.38 -18.50 15.29
C GLY A 204 -12.50 -18.49 14.25
N ALA A 205 -13.75 -18.24 14.68
CA ALA A 205 -14.93 -18.26 13.82
C ALA A 205 -15.05 -16.95 12.98
N GLN A 206 -14.06 -16.68 12.14
CA GLN A 206 -14.06 -15.46 11.32
C GLN A 206 -14.74 -15.70 9.98
N LYS A 207 -15.70 -14.83 9.63
CA LYS A 207 -16.35 -14.84 8.32
C LYS A 207 -15.43 -14.19 7.29
N ASN A 208 -15.11 -14.93 6.24
CA ASN A 208 -14.51 -14.42 5.04
C ASN A 208 -15.65 -14.09 4.05
N GLN A 209 -16.03 -12.81 3.96
CA GLN A 209 -17.22 -12.37 3.25
C GLN A 209 -17.16 -12.64 1.74
N SER A 210 -18.32 -12.92 1.14
CA SER A 210 -18.48 -12.96 -0.31
C SER A 210 -18.65 -11.54 -0.87
N GLY A 211 -17.94 -11.19 -1.94
CA GLY A 211 -18.11 -9.93 -2.65
C GLY A 211 -19.51 -9.79 -3.26
N ASN A 212 -20.00 -8.56 -3.32
CA ASN A 212 -21.31 -8.20 -3.86
C ASN A 212 -21.32 -8.10 -5.40
N GLY A 213 -20.55 -8.95 -6.11
CA GLY A 213 -20.46 -8.94 -7.57
C GLY A 213 -19.42 -7.98 -8.15
N ASP A 214 -18.73 -7.18 -7.35
CA ASP A 214 -17.58 -6.38 -7.77
C ASP A 214 -16.35 -7.30 -7.89
N PRO A 215 -15.74 -7.43 -9.09
CA PRO A 215 -14.60 -8.33 -9.33
C PRO A 215 -13.32 -7.92 -8.56
N ARG A 216 -13.29 -6.75 -7.94
CA ARG A 216 -12.19 -6.27 -7.11
C ARG A 216 -12.26 -6.77 -5.67
N GLN A 217 -13.45 -7.18 -5.22
CA GLN A 217 -13.65 -7.68 -3.85
C GLN A 217 -13.10 -9.09 -3.68
N ALA A 218 -12.74 -9.43 -2.46
CA ALA A 218 -12.27 -10.77 -2.13
C ALA A 218 -13.38 -11.81 -2.34
N LYS A 219 -12.99 -12.96 -2.88
CA LYS A 219 -13.90 -14.09 -2.97
C LYS A 219 -14.27 -14.58 -1.58
N GLY A 220 -15.55 -14.68 -1.31
CA GLY A 220 -16.06 -15.37 -0.13
C GLY A 220 -16.05 -16.88 -0.30
N PHE A 221 -16.13 -17.58 0.81
CA PHE A 221 -16.16 -19.02 0.86
C PHE A 221 -17.50 -19.48 1.45
N ASP A 222 -18.12 -20.46 0.79
CA ASP A 222 -19.40 -21.05 1.25
C ASP A 222 -19.22 -22.03 2.45
N ARG A 223 -17.96 -22.24 2.85
CA ARG A 223 -17.59 -23.15 3.96
C ARG A 223 -16.51 -22.51 4.83
N ASP A 224 -16.36 -23.04 6.02
CA ASP A 224 -15.25 -22.68 6.89
C ASP A 224 -13.93 -23.12 6.24
N VAL A 225 -13.03 -22.16 6.05
CA VAL A 225 -11.71 -22.38 5.46
C VAL A 225 -10.60 -22.48 6.51
N LEU A 226 -10.83 -21.96 7.71
CA LEU A 226 -9.97 -22.14 8.87
C LEU A 226 -10.46 -23.33 9.70
N ILE A 227 -9.84 -24.50 9.51
CA ILE A 227 -10.23 -25.73 10.18
C ILE A 227 -9.53 -25.83 11.53
N PRO A 228 -10.27 -25.92 12.65
CA PRO A 228 -9.68 -26.12 13.97
C PRO A 228 -8.79 -27.37 14.02
N GLN A 229 -7.65 -27.26 14.64
CA GLN A 229 -6.68 -28.34 14.78
C GLN A 229 -6.42 -28.69 16.24
N SER A 230 -6.37 -27.69 17.09
CA SER A 230 -6.07 -27.86 18.52
C SER A 230 -6.39 -26.56 19.27
N HIS A 231 -6.75 -26.72 20.53
CA HIS A 231 -6.88 -25.59 21.47
C HIS A 231 -6.23 -26.00 22.82
N VAL A 232 -5.80 -24.99 23.58
CA VAL A 232 -5.21 -25.23 24.92
C VAL A 232 -5.63 -24.06 25.82
N CYS A 233 -6.14 -24.44 27.00
CA CYS A 233 -6.41 -23.55 28.11
C CYS A 233 -5.46 -23.89 29.26
N ASN A 234 -4.55 -22.97 29.58
CA ASN A 234 -3.60 -23.13 30.67
C ASN A 234 -3.65 -21.88 31.58
N GLN A 235 -4.43 -21.95 32.64
CA GLN A 235 -4.73 -20.82 33.51
C GLN A 235 -5.33 -19.66 32.66
N GLN A 236 -4.72 -18.48 32.70
CA GLN A 236 -5.15 -17.30 31.92
C GLN A 236 -4.57 -17.25 30.50
N ARG A 237 -3.79 -18.26 30.10
CA ARG A 237 -3.18 -18.34 28.76
C ARG A 237 -3.98 -19.28 27.88
N LEU A 238 -4.45 -18.77 26.74
CA LEU A 238 -5.26 -19.52 25.78
C LEU A 238 -4.55 -19.62 24.44
N TYR A 239 -4.74 -20.75 23.74
CA TYR A 239 -4.27 -20.94 22.37
C TYR A 239 -5.37 -21.52 21.50
N LEU A 240 -5.55 -20.97 20.31
CA LEU A 240 -6.34 -21.59 19.23
C LEU A 240 -5.43 -21.83 18.03
N GLY A 241 -5.56 -23.00 17.45
CA GLY A 241 -4.77 -23.43 16.30
C GLY A 241 -5.62 -23.92 15.16
N HIS A 242 -5.36 -23.40 13.97
CA HIS A 242 -6.13 -23.67 12.77
C HIS A 242 -5.24 -24.11 11.61
N LYS A 243 -5.85 -24.72 10.61
CA LYS A 243 -5.24 -25.02 9.32
C LYS A 243 -6.18 -24.60 8.20
N THR A 244 -5.65 -24.00 7.16
CA THR A 244 -6.41 -23.71 5.94
C THR A 244 -6.78 -25.00 5.22
N HIS A 245 -7.91 -25.00 4.54
CA HIS A 245 -8.46 -26.19 3.93
C HIS A 245 -7.64 -26.67 2.72
N SER A 246 -7.38 -25.79 1.75
CA SER A 246 -6.74 -26.13 0.45
C SER A 246 -5.26 -25.77 0.43
N SER A 247 -4.88 -24.57 0.86
CA SER A 247 -3.48 -24.12 0.87
C SER A 247 -2.61 -24.85 1.91
N GLY A 248 -3.24 -25.49 2.90
CA GLY A 248 -2.56 -26.31 3.90
C GLY A 248 -1.73 -25.54 4.93
N MET A 249 -1.86 -24.20 4.98
CA MET A 249 -1.14 -23.35 5.93
C MET A 249 -1.67 -23.54 7.34
N THR A 250 -0.79 -23.45 8.32
CA THR A 250 -1.14 -23.55 9.75
C THR A 250 -1.00 -22.21 10.45
N LEU A 251 -1.86 -21.97 11.43
CA LEU A 251 -1.93 -20.77 12.26
C LEU A 251 -2.03 -21.17 13.74
N ALA A 252 -1.29 -20.47 14.58
CA ALA A 252 -1.49 -20.43 16.02
C ALA A 252 -1.71 -18.98 16.47
N CYS A 253 -2.81 -18.75 17.17
CA CYS A 253 -3.04 -17.53 17.93
C CYS A 253 -3.03 -17.87 19.42
N GLY A 254 -2.24 -17.14 20.21
CA GLY A 254 -2.19 -17.28 21.67
C GLY A 254 -2.41 -15.93 22.35
N ILE A 255 -3.13 -15.94 23.48
CA ILE A 255 -3.30 -14.77 24.35
C ILE A 255 -2.84 -15.07 25.78
N ASP A 256 -2.31 -14.04 26.47
CA ASP A 256 -1.95 -14.06 27.89
C ASP A 256 -2.24 -12.71 28.54
N HIS A 257 -2.31 -12.65 29.85
CA HIS A 257 -2.82 -11.49 30.57
C HIS A 257 -1.98 -11.08 31.78
N GLU A 258 -2.06 -9.78 32.11
CA GLU A 258 -1.79 -9.24 33.43
C GLU A 258 -3.03 -8.47 33.89
N PHE A 259 -3.49 -8.73 35.11
CA PHE A 259 -4.65 -8.06 35.68
C PHE A 259 -4.25 -7.29 36.93
N LYS A 260 -4.63 -6.01 37.03
CA LYS A 260 -4.22 -5.11 38.11
C LYS A 260 -5.40 -4.33 38.64
N THR A 261 -5.69 -4.48 39.92
CA THR A 261 -6.68 -3.69 40.67
C THR A 261 -6.48 -3.88 42.17
N GLU A 262 -6.90 -2.89 42.95
CA GLU A 262 -7.01 -2.99 44.41
C GLU A 262 -8.38 -3.53 44.85
N CYS A 263 -9.30 -3.71 43.93
CA CYS A 263 -10.64 -4.29 44.21
C CYS A 263 -10.54 -5.81 44.34
N THR A 264 -11.51 -6.39 45.09
CA THR A 264 -11.67 -7.85 45.16
C THR A 264 -12.13 -8.37 43.80
N TYR A 265 -11.54 -9.47 43.33
CA TYR A 265 -11.89 -10.08 42.09
C TYR A 265 -11.68 -11.59 42.06
N GLU A 266 -12.39 -12.24 41.18
CA GLU A 266 -12.18 -13.64 40.77
C GLU A 266 -12.03 -13.74 39.28
N TRP A 267 -11.46 -14.83 38.79
CA TRP A 267 -11.34 -15.07 37.34
C TRP A 267 -11.67 -16.49 36.97
N HIS A 268 -12.17 -16.67 35.74
CA HIS A 268 -12.45 -17.96 35.13
C HIS A 268 -11.93 -17.99 33.70
N ALA A 269 -11.44 -19.15 33.23
CA ALA A 269 -10.96 -19.29 31.85
C ALA A 269 -11.53 -20.56 31.23
N GLU A 270 -11.97 -20.47 30.00
CA GLU A 270 -12.44 -21.61 29.22
C GLU A 270 -12.04 -21.45 27.74
N CYS A 271 -11.89 -22.54 27.03
CA CYS A 271 -11.73 -22.55 25.59
C CYS A 271 -12.32 -23.81 24.93
N SER A 272 -12.72 -23.62 23.68
CA SER A 272 -13.21 -24.65 22.78
C SER A 272 -12.39 -24.64 21.48
N GLU A 273 -12.83 -25.34 20.46
CA GLU A 273 -12.11 -25.47 19.19
C GLU A 273 -11.95 -24.12 18.48
N ASN A 274 -12.95 -23.22 18.59
CA ASN A 274 -13.00 -21.93 17.88
C ASN A 274 -13.08 -20.71 18.79
N GLU A 275 -13.24 -20.89 20.07
CA GLU A 275 -13.45 -19.79 21.00
C GLU A 275 -12.72 -20.02 22.31
N GLY A 276 -12.30 -18.94 22.94
CA GLY A 276 -11.76 -18.96 24.28
C GLY A 276 -11.96 -17.61 24.94
N ARG A 277 -12.12 -17.62 26.27
CA ARG A 277 -12.26 -16.40 27.05
C ARG A 277 -11.63 -16.53 28.43
N VAL A 278 -11.23 -15.40 28.95
CA VAL A 278 -10.82 -15.23 30.36
C VAL A 278 -11.66 -14.11 30.92
N GLU A 279 -12.55 -14.43 31.86
CA GLU A 279 -13.43 -13.50 32.54
C GLU A 279 -12.84 -13.10 33.89
N TYR A 280 -12.86 -11.79 34.19
CA TYR A 280 -12.52 -11.21 35.49
C TYR A 280 -13.76 -10.55 36.05
N ARG A 281 -14.24 -11.01 37.21
CA ARG A 281 -15.38 -10.48 37.92
C ARG A 281 -14.86 -9.69 39.09
N VAL A 282 -15.22 -8.39 39.15
CA VAL A 282 -14.62 -7.42 40.06
C VAL A 282 -15.72 -6.70 40.85
N ASP A 283 -15.60 -6.63 42.17
CA ASP A 283 -16.42 -5.75 43.00
C ASP A 283 -15.83 -4.34 42.96
N ALA A 284 -16.17 -3.58 41.92
CA ALA A 284 -15.58 -2.26 41.68
C ALA A 284 -15.91 -1.25 42.76
N VAL A 285 -14.89 -0.61 43.31
CA VAL A 285 -14.96 0.48 44.26
C VAL A 285 -14.80 1.83 43.53
N PRO A 286 -15.61 2.86 43.81
CA PRO A 286 -15.52 4.15 43.14
C PRO A 286 -14.12 4.74 43.16
N GLY A 287 -13.64 5.17 42.00
CA GLY A 287 -12.29 5.77 41.82
C GLY A 287 -11.14 4.80 41.78
N GLN A 288 -11.34 3.50 41.99
CA GLN A 288 -10.28 2.48 41.86
C GLN A 288 -10.21 1.95 40.41
N PRO A 289 -9.05 2.04 39.76
CA PRO A 289 -8.89 1.54 38.38
C PRO A 289 -8.84 -0.01 38.37
N ILE A 290 -9.44 -0.57 37.33
CA ILE A 290 -9.39 -2.00 36.99
C ILE A 290 -8.70 -2.09 35.64
N GLN A 291 -7.47 -2.62 35.59
CA GLN A 291 -6.67 -2.66 34.37
C GLN A 291 -6.43 -4.12 33.93
N LEU A 292 -6.78 -4.41 32.71
CA LEU A 292 -6.41 -5.62 31.98
C LEU A 292 -5.33 -5.27 30.95
N ILE A 293 -4.18 -5.94 31.00
CA ILE A 293 -3.18 -5.95 29.94
C ILE A 293 -3.28 -7.31 29.22
N LYS A 294 -3.48 -7.27 27.92
CA LYS A 294 -3.60 -8.46 27.07
C LYS A 294 -2.47 -8.47 26.05
N PHE A 295 -1.78 -9.59 25.96
CA PHE A 295 -0.78 -9.88 24.94
C PHE A 295 -1.35 -10.90 23.97
N ALA A 296 -1.16 -10.69 22.66
CA ALA A 296 -1.62 -11.58 21.62
C ALA A 296 -0.47 -11.94 20.66
N ALA A 297 -0.23 -13.22 20.45
CA ALA A 297 0.85 -13.72 19.62
C ALA A 297 0.31 -14.55 18.45
N TYR A 298 0.83 -14.27 17.24
CA TYR A 298 0.43 -14.93 16.00
C TYR A 298 1.63 -15.59 15.31
N HIS A 299 1.51 -16.89 15.00
CA HIS A 299 2.52 -17.60 14.24
C HIS A 299 1.87 -18.45 13.15
N THR A 300 2.46 -18.43 11.96
CA THR A 300 2.01 -19.16 10.78
C THR A 300 3.13 -20.00 10.17
N SER A 301 2.76 -21.06 9.43
CA SER A 301 3.71 -21.87 8.67
C SER A 301 3.02 -22.62 7.54
N HIS A 302 3.77 -22.91 6.47
CA HIS A 302 3.37 -23.88 5.44
C HIS A 302 3.66 -25.33 5.82
N ASN A 303 4.69 -25.56 6.65
CA ASN A 303 5.25 -26.92 6.85
C ASN A 303 5.18 -27.42 8.29
N GLU A 304 4.94 -26.54 9.26
CA GLU A 304 4.99 -26.91 10.68
C GLU A 304 3.61 -27.19 11.25
N PRO A 305 3.45 -28.23 12.08
CA PRO A 305 2.18 -28.51 12.72
C PRO A 305 1.85 -27.43 13.78
N VAL A 306 0.56 -27.22 14.04
CA VAL A 306 0.03 -26.23 14.99
C VAL A 306 0.69 -26.31 16.38
N LYS A 307 0.96 -27.54 16.89
CA LYS A 307 1.60 -27.71 18.22
C LYS A 307 2.99 -27.06 18.32
N LYS A 308 3.78 -27.07 17.24
CA LYS A 308 5.05 -26.33 17.22
C LYS A 308 4.84 -24.81 17.21
N LEU A 309 3.78 -24.34 16.54
CA LEU A 309 3.44 -22.92 16.53
C LEU A 309 2.95 -22.46 17.91
N PHE A 310 2.25 -23.30 18.67
CA PHE A 310 1.92 -23.01 20.07
C PHE A 310 3.16 -22.76 20.93
N THR A 311 4.20 -23.57 20.72
CA THR A 311 5.47 -23.38 21.42
C THR A 311 6.10 -22.03 21.08
N ARG A 312 6.11 -21.64 19.78
CA ARG A 312 6.63 -20.34 19.33
C ARG A 312 5.79 -19.16 19.87
N ALA A 313 4.46 -19.29 19.84
CA ALA A 313 3.55 -18.30 20.43
C ALA A 313 3.77 -18.16 21.94
N GLY A 314 3.99 -19.30 22.65
CA GLY A 314 4.35 -19.30 24.06
C GLY A 314 5.62 -18.49 24.36
N TRP A 315 6.68 -18.70 23.59
CA TRP A 315 7.92 -17.91 23.76
C TRP A 315 7.71 -16.41 23.47
N THR A 316 6.85 -16.07 22.52
CA THR A 316 6.51 -14.69 22.23
C THR A 316 5.75 -14.06 23.42
N LEU A 317 4.77 -14.76 23.97
CA LEU A 317 3.99 -14.32 25.13
C LEU A 317 4.83 -14.21 26.38
N ASP A 318 5.72 -15.19 26.65
CA ASP A 318 6.64 -15.16 27.80
C ASP A 318 7.54 -13.92 27.77
N ARG A 319 8.09 -13.60 26.60
CA ARG A 319 8.90 -12.39 26.40
C ARG A 319 8.07 -11.14 26.62
N ALA A 320 6.91 -11.02 25.98
CA ALA A 320 6.04 -9.88 26.08
C ALA A 320 5.62 -9.60 27.53
N LYS A 321 5.27 -10.64 28.28
CA LYS A 321 4.89 -10.56 29.70
C LYS A 321 6.07 -10.16 30.57
N LYS A 322 7.28 -10.70 30.28
CA LYS A 322 8.51 -10.32 31.00
C LYS A 322 8.85 -8.85 30.77
N ASP A 323 8.74 -8.36 29.55
CA ASP A 323 9.03 -6.97 29.18
C ASP A 323 7.98 -6.02 29.74
N GLY A 324 6.71 -6.42 29.75
CA GLY A 324 5.57 -5.66 30.18
C GLY A 324 5.13 -4.59 29.16
N PHE A 325 3.89 -4.13 29.27
CA PHE A 325 3.27 -3.22 28.30
C PHE A 325 4.03 -1.89 28.15
N LYS A 326 4.54 -1.33 29.25
CA LYS A 326 5.29 -0.06 29.24
C LYS A 326 6.57 -0.16 28.41
N THR A 327 7.34 -1.23 28.55
CA THR A 327 8.57 -1.45 27.77
C THR A 327 8.24 -1.64 26.29
N LEU A 328 7.12 -2.30 25.96
CA LEU A 328 6.66 -2.44 24.58
C LEU A 328 6.31 -1.08 23.98
N LEU A 329 5.65 -0.18 24.70
CA LEU A 329 5.39 1.20 24.26
C LEU A 329 6.68 1.98 24.02
N GLU A 330 7.65 1.86 24.93
CA GLU A 330 8.97 2.53 24.79
C GLU A 330 9.73 2.01 23.56
N SER A 331 9.68 0.69 23.29
CA SER A 331 10.32 0.12 22.11
C SER A 331 9.60 0.55 20.83
N GLN A 332 8.27 0.59 20.85
CA GLN A 332 7.43 1.10 19.75
C GLN A 332 7.82 2.55 19.43
N ARG A 333 7.88 3.41 20.43
CA ARG A 333 8.25 4.81 20.27
C ARG A 333 9.66 4.98 19.67
N ARG A 334 10.65 4.24 20.15
CA ARG A 334 12.01 4.28 19.57
C ARG A 334 12.03 3.87 18.10
N TYR A 335 11.25 2.84 17.74
CA TYR A 335 11.13 2.43 16.35
C TYR A 335 10.54 3.55 15.51
N MET A 336 9.47 4.18 15.98
CA MET A 336 8.81 5.30 15.29
C MET A 336 9.69 6.53 15.19
N ASP A 337 10.43 6.90 16.23
CA ASP A 337 11.37 8.02 16.22
C ASP A 337 12.46 7.80 15.15
N ASN A 338 13.00 6.58 15.03
CA ASN A 338 13.96 6.22 13.99
C ASN A 338 13.32 6.28 12.59
N PHE A 339 12.11 5.76 12.44
CA PHE A 339 11.39 5.84 11.15
C PHE A 339 11.19 7.29 10.72
N TRP A 340 10.64 8.14 11.57
CA TRP A 340 10.38 9.55 11.24
C TRP A 340 11.64 10.36 11.01
N GLN A 341 12.74 10.03 11.66
CA GLN A 341 14.04 10.67 11.40
C GLN A 341 14.49 10.51 9.94
N HIS A 342 14.16 9.37 9.28
CA HIS A 342 14.58 9.04 7.92
C HIS A 342 13.48 9.17 6.87
N SER A 343 12.25 9.49 7.28
CA SER A 343 11.08 9.42 6.38
C SER A 343 10.17 10.64 6.41
N ASP A 344 10.28 11.50 7.42
CA ASP A 344 9.35 12.63 7.59
C ASP A 344 9.50 13.67 6.48
N VAL A 345 8.38 13.99 5.86
CA VAL A 345 8.29 15.11 4.90
C VAL A 345 7.53 16.25 5.57
N LYS A 346 8.23 17.37 5.80
CA LYS A 346 7.69 18.56 6.48
C LYS A 346 7.28 19.60 5.47
N ILE A 347 6.08 20.12 5.62
CA ILE A 347 5.48 21.12 4.75
C ILE A 347 4.88 22.23 5.60
N ASP A 348 5.29 23.50 5.34
CA ASP A 348 4.75 24.67 6.01
C ASP A 348 4.01 25.59 5.03
N ALA A 349 2.92 26.21 5.51
CA ALA A 349 2.12 27.16 4.76
C ALA A 349 2.82 28.50 4.53
N ASN A 350 2.39 29.21 3.49
CA ASN A 350 2.90 30.52 3.17
C ASN A 350 2.22 31.67 3.93
N SER A 351 0.95 31.48 4.35
CA SER A 351 0.18 32.46 5.11
C SER A 351 -0.73 31.78 6.13
N GLU A 352 -1.22 32.53 7.11
CA GLU A 352 -2.19 32.03 8.10
C GLU A 352 -3.50 31.55 7.45
N GLU A 353 -3.96 32.21 6.39
CA GLU A 353 -5.15 31.80 5.64
C GLU A 353 -4.99 30.44 4.95
N GLN A 354 -3.77 30.07 4.57
CA GLN A 354 -3.43 28.79 3.91
C GLN A 354 -2.99 27.73 4.93
N GLN A 355 -2.93 28.06 6.22
CA GLN A 355 -2.41 27.15 7.24
C GLN A 355 -3.29 25.93 7.44
N THR A 356 -4.61 26.05 7.31
CA THR A 356 -5.55 24.94 7.42
C THR A 356 -5.33 23.94 6.30
N ASP A 357 -5.35 24.37 5.04
CA ASP A 357 -5.14 23.50 3.87
C ASP A 357 -3.78 22.77 3.90
N THR A 358 -2.73 23.52 4.30
CA THR A 358 -1.38 22.95 4.41
C THR A 358 -1.26 22.01 5.60
N GLY A 359 -1.97 22.29 6.70
CA GLY A 359 -2.04 21.41 7.86
C GLY A 359 -2.75 20.09 7.54
N GLU A 360 -3.83 20.13 6.78
CA GLU A 360 -4.52 18.93 6.27
C GLU A 360 -3.61 18.11 5.37
N PHE A 361 -2.91 18.78 4.45
CA PHE A 361 -1.94 18.12 3.57
C PHE A 361 -0.81 17.45 4.36
N GLN A 362 -0.27 18.13 5.38
CA GLN A 362 0.77 17.59 6.27
C GLN A 362 0.27 16.38 7.06
N GLN A 363 -0.94 16.46 7.63
CA GLN A 363 -1.57 15.35 8.35
C GLN A 363 -1.77 14.14 7.44
N ALA A 364 -2.36 14.34 6.27
CA ALA A 364 -2.62 13.28 5.30
C ALA A 364 -1.32 12.64 4.78
N LEU A 365 -0.31 13.45 4.46
CA LEU A 365 0.98 12.94 3.99
C LEU A 365 1.64 12.05 5.05
N ARG A 366 1.71 12.47 6.31
CA ARG A 366 2.25 11.63 7.39
C ARG A 366 1.42 10.38 7.64
N TRP A 367 0.10 10.50 7.57
CA TRP A 367 -0.77 9.34 7.68
C TRP A 367 -0.50 8.33 6.55
N ASN A 368 -0.31 8.79 5.31
CA ASN A 368 0.03 7.95 4.17
C ASN A 368 1.38 7.23 4.38
N LEU A 369 2.42 7.95 4.83
CA LEU A 369 3.72 7.36 5.12
C LEU A 369 3.66 6.36 6.27
N PHE A 370 2.86 6.63 7.29
CA PHE A 370 2.62 5.72 8.41
C PHE A 370 1.93 4.43 7.96
N GLN A 371 0.95 4.52 7.05
CA GLN A 371 0.27 3.34 6.48
C GLN A 371 1.23 2.47 5.64
N ILE A 372 2.14 3.09 4.87
CA ILE A 372 3.19 2.34 4.15
C ILE A 372 4.09 1.60 5.14
N LEU A 373 4.52 2.24 6.22
CA LEU A 373 5.30 1.58 7.26
C LEU A 373 4.55 0.38 7.83
N GLN A 374 3.27 0.56 8.19
CA GLN A 374 2.42 -0.50 8.73
C GLN A 374 2.25 -1.68 7.77
N ALA A 375 2.26 -1.43 6.47
CA ALA A 375 2.13 -2.46 5.44
C ALA A 375 3.46 -3.19 5.13
N SER A 376 4.63 -2.62 5.52
CA SER A 376 5.93 -3.07 5.02
C SER A 376 6.95 -3.44 6.09
N ALA A 377 6.89 -2.86 7.29
CA ALA A 377 7.99 -2.89 8.27
C ALA A 377 8.55 -4.29 8.60
N ARG A 378 7.68 -5.29 8.70
CA ARG A 378 8.04 -6.69 9.00
C ARG A 378 7.61 -7.66 7.91
N ALA A 379 7.46 -7.18 6.67
CA ALA A 379 7.27 -8.00 5.47
C ALA A 379 8.61 -8.67 5.07
N GLU A 380 9.00 -9.75 5.72
CA GLU A 380 10.36 -10.34 5.59
C GLU A 380 10.43 -11.45 4.52
N SER A 381 9.31 -12.09 4.18
CA SER A 381 9.21 -13.15 3.16
C SER A 381 7.91 -13.02 2.36
N THR A 382 7.46 -11.78 2.17
CA THR A 382 6.25 -11.40 1.47
C THR A 382 6.49 -10.04 0.79
N SER A 383 5.55 -9.61 -0.07
CA SER A 383 5.49 -8.25 -0.58
C SER A 383 4.45 -7.43 0.21
N ILE A 384 4.00 -6.33 -0.36
CA ILE A 384 3.00 -5.43 0.22
C ILE A 384 1.68 -5.67 -0.50
N PRO A 385 0.61 -6.11 0.20
CA PRO A 385 -0.71 -6.23 -0.41
C PRO A 385 -1.22 -4.87 -0.90
N ALA A 386 -2.00 -4.83 -1.98
CA ALA A 386 -2.53 -3.59 -2.56
C ALA A 386 -3.28 -2.71 -1.54
N LYS A 387 -3.98 -3.33 -0.59
CA LYS A 387 -4.69 -2.68 0.53
C LYS A 387 -3.92 -2.73 1.86
N GLY A 388 -2.64 -3.07 1.83
CA GLY A 388 -1.88 -3.34 3.05
C GLY A 388 -2.52 -4.46 3.88
N LEU A 389 -2.58 -4.26 5.19
CA LEU A 389 -3.24 -5.18 6.14
C LEU A 389 -4.47 -4.53 6.77
N THR A 390 -5.18 -3.68 6.00
CA THR A 390 -6.33 -2.89 6.46
C THR A 390 -7.66 -3.37 5.87
N GLY A 391 -7.63 -4.28 4.87
CA GLY A 391 -8.79 -4.86 4.21
C GLY A 391 -8.41 -6.00 3.28
N GLN A 392 -9.43 -6.70 2.73
CA GLN A 392 -9.25 -7.88 1.88
C GLN A 392 -9.50 -7.61 0.39
N THR A 393 -9.87 -6.40 0.00
CA THR A 393 -10.11 -6.06 -1.41
C THR A 393 -8.85 -6.31 -2.24
N TYR A 394 -9.01 -6.71 -3.48
CA TYR A 394 -7.98 -7.33 -4.31
C TYR A 394 -7.40 -8.62 -3.70
N GLU A 395 -8.16 -9.29 -2.82
CA GLU A 395 -7.83 -10.60 -2.23
C GLU A 395 -6.48 -10.64 -1.47
N GLY A 396 -5.94 -9.46 -1.11
CA GLY A 396 -4.62 -9.36 -0.46
C GLY A 396 -3.45 -9.64 -1.41
N HIS A 397 -3.66 -9.56 -2.71
CA HIS A 397 -2.62 -9.81 -3.71
C HIS A 397 -1.56 -8.72 -3.76
N TYR A 398 -0.38 -9.12 -4.24
CA TYR A 398 0.74 -8.28 -4.61
C TYR A 398 0.68 -7.96 -6.10
N PHE A 399 0.94 -6.69 -6.45
CA PHE A 399 0.94 -6.15 -7.80
C PHE A 399 2.27 -5.43 -8.09
N TRP A 400 2.47 -4.98 -9.33
CA TRP A 400 3.57 -4.11 -9.73
C TRP A 400 3.52 -2.71 -9.09
N ASP A 401 2.42 -2.37 -8.50
CA ASP A 401 2.18 -1.16 -7.70
C ASP A 401 3.28 -0.94 -6.65
N THR A 402 3.71 -2.02 -6.01
CA THR A 402 4.79 -1.98 -5.01
C THR A 402 6.09 -1.49 -5.63
N GLU A 403 6.46 -2.01 -6.79
CA GLU A 403 7.73 -1.73 -7.46
C GLU A 403 7.81 -0.28 -7.95
N ILE A 404 6.74 0.25 -8.49
CA ILE A 404 6.73 1.56 -9.15
C ILE A 404 6.35 2.70 -8.20
N TYR A 405 5.43 2.48 -7.27
CA TYR A 405 4.89 3.56 -6.44
C TYR A 405 5.36 3.54 -4.98
N VAL A 406 5.68 2.37 -4.44
CA VAL A 406 6.02 2.23 -3.01
C VAL A 406 7.52 2.09 -2.80
N LEU A 407 8.20 1.28 -3.61
CA LEU A 407 9.65 1.07 -3.49
C LEU A 407 10.49 2.35 -3.62
N PRO A 408 10.13 3.38 -4.42
CA PRO A 408 10.87 4.63 -4.41
C PRO A 408 11.01 5.23 -3.00
N PHE A 409 9.90 5.34 -2.25
CA PHE A 409 9.93 5.81 -0.87
C PHE A 409 10.78 4.89 0.04
N ILE A 410 10.51 3.58 0.00
CA ILE A 410 11.17 2.63 0.91
C ILE A 410 12.67 2.53 0.62
N THR A 411 13.07 2.61 -0.63
CA THR A 411 14.48 2.52 -1.05
C THR A 411 15.31 3.66 -0.45
N TYR A 412 14.78 4.89 -0.43
CA TYR A 412 15.46 6.04 0.13
C TYR A 412 15.33 6.19 1.64
N THR A 413 14.40 5.49 2.30
CA THR A 413 14.13 5.65 3.74
C THR A 413 14.44 4.40 4.55
N ASN A 414 14.25 3.20 4.00
CA ASN A 414 14.54 1.92 4.66
C ASN A 414 14.95 0.85 3.63
N PRO A 415 16.15 0.92 3.05
CA PRO A 415 16.60 0.03 1.97
C PRO A 415 16.58 -1.46 2.35
N ARG A 416 16.62 -1.80 3.64
CA ARG A 416 16.51 -3.19 4.10
C ARG A 416 15.15 -3.79 3.77
N ILE A 417 14.08 -3.01 3.89
CA ILE A 417 12.73 -3.47 3.52
C ILE A 417 12.64 -3.62 2.00
N ALA A 418 13.15 -2.65 1.22
CA ALA A 418 13.18 -2.74 -0.24
C ALA A 418 13.92 -4.01 -0.72
N ARG A 419 15.07 -4.31 -0.10
CA ARG A 419 15.84 -5.54 -0.35
C ARG A 419 14.99 -6.80 -0.13
N ASN A 420 14.26 -6.87 0.97
CA ASN A 420 13.43 -8.03 1.30
C ASN A 420 12.32 -8.23 0.24
N ILE A 421 11.69 -7.16 -0.23
CA ILE A 421 10.66 -7.21 -1.27
C ILE A 421 11.24 -7.71 -2.59
N LEU A 422 12.42 -7.23 -3.00
CA LEU A 422 13.10 -7.70 -4.22
C LEU A 422 13.53 -9.16 -4.10
N ARG A 423 14.02 -9.59 -2.94
CA ARG A 423 14.32 -11.02 -2.65
C ARG A 423 13.07 -11.89 -2.70
N PHE A 424 11.94 -11.36 -2.26
CA PHE A 424 10.68 -12.08 -2.39
C PHE A 424 10.30 -12.29 -3.86
N ARG A 425 10.52 -11.29 -4.75
CA ARG A 425 10.36 -11.49 -6.20
C ARG A 425 11.28 -12.58 -6.75
N HIS A 426 12.55 -12.60 -6.35
CA HIS A 426 13.45 -13.70 -6.72
C HIS A 426 12.93 -15.07 -6.25
N SER A 427 12.34 -15.17 -5.05
CA SER A 427 11.77 -16.42 -4.54
C SER A 427 10.63 -16.99 -5.39
N MET A 428 9.99 -16.16 -6.23
CA MET A 428 8.95 -16.56 -7.18
C MET A 428 9.49 -17.00 -8.55
N LEU A 429 10.80 -16.91 -8.79
CA LEU A 429 11.37 -17.07 -10.13
C LEU A 429 11.04 -18.43 -10.78
N ASP A 430 10.99 -19.51 -10.01
CA ASP A 430 10.64 -20.82 -10.55
C ASP A 430 9.15 -20.90 -10.97
N SER A 431 8.26 -20.27 -10.23
CA SER A 431 6.84 -20.10 -10.64
C SER A 431 6.73 -19.24 -11.90
N ALA A 432 7.52 -18.16 -11.99
CA ALA A 432 7.56 -17.30 -13.18
C ALA A 432 8.11 -18.04 -14.41
N ARG A 433 9.14 -18.89 -14.24
CA ARG A 433 9.63 -19.80 -15.31
C ARG A 433 8.55 -20.79 -15.76
N GLN A 434 7.80 -21.35 -14.81
CA GLN A 434 6.69 -22.24 -15.13
C GLN A 434 5.60 -21.50 -15.90
N ARG A 435 5.27 -20.25 -15.47
CA ARG A 435 4.28 -19.42 -16.16
C ARG A 435 4.68 -19.10 -17.59
N ALA A 436 5.93 -18.74 -17.86
CA ALA A 436 6.44 -18.53 -19.22
C ALA A 436 6.26 -19.79 -20.10
N ARG A 437 6.62 -20.98 -19.58
CA ARG A 437 6.41 -22.25 -20.30
C ARG A 437 4.94 -22.53 -20.61
N GLU A 438 4.02 -22.21 -19.70
CA GLU A 438 2.58 -22.35 -19.92
C GLU A 438 2.06 -21.45 -21.07
N LEU A 439 2.73 -20.33 -21.29
CA LEU A 439 2.44 -19.44 -22.42
C LEU A 439 3.29 -19.73 -23.66
N ASN A 440 4.00 -20.86 -23.67
CA ASN A 440 4.94 -21.27 -24.74
C ASN A 440 6.05 -20.24 -25.00
N GLN A 441 6.51 -19.54 -23.96
CA GLN A 441 7.58 -18.57 -24.01
C GLN A 441 8.81 -19.06 -23.25
N LYS A 442 9.98 -18.52 -23.57
CA LYS A 442 11.24 -18.76 -22.84
C LYS A 442 11.37 -17.81 -21.64
N GLY A 443 12.32 -18.13 -20.77
CA GLY A 443 12.64 -17.29 -19.63
C GLY A 443 11.60 -17.36 -18.49
N ALA A 444 11.27 -16.23 -17.93
CA ALA A 444 10.32 -16.13 -16.83
C ALA A 444 9.30 -14.99 -17.06
N LEU A 445 8.04 -15.22 -16.63
CA LEU A 445 6.98 -14.24 -16.62
C LEU A 445 6.43 -14.14 -15.20
N PHE A 446 6.69 -13.02 -14.54
CA PHE A 446 6.10 -12.73 -13.22
C PHE A 446 4.60 -12.49 -13.33
N PRO A 447 3.81 -12.98 -12.34
CA PRO A 447 2.36 -12.85 -12.38
C PRO A 447 1.92 -11.40 -12.19
N TRP A 448 0.79 -11.04 -12.82
CA TRP A 448 0.16 -9.73 -12.60
C TRP A 448 -0.31 -9.57 -11.16
N ARG A 449 -0.99 -10.59 -10.61
CA ARG A 449 -1.46 -10.59 -9.22
C ARG A 449 -1.24 -11.95 -8.57
N THR A 450 -0.70 -11.96 -7.35
CA THR A 450 -0.32 -13.19 -6.67
C THR A 450 -0.12 -12.97 -5.17
N ILE A 451 -0.16 -14.08 -4.41
CA ILE A 451 0.39 -14.15 -3.04
C ILE A 451 1.59 -15.11 -3.01
N ASN A 452 1.51 -16.24 -3.71
CA ASN A 452 2.49 -17.36 -3.62
C ASN A 452 3.40 -17.50 -4.85
N GLY A 453 3.28 -16.62 -5.84
CA GLY A 453 4.06 -16.65 -7.09
C GLY A 453 3.33 -17.23 -8.30
N GLU A 454 2.17 -17.86 -8.12
CA GLU A 454 1.31 -18.30 -9.22
C GLU A 454 0.42 -17.15 -9.70
N GLU A 455 0.08 -17.10 -10.98
CA GLU A 455 -0.90 -16.16 -11.51
C GLU A 455 -2.31 -16.46 -10.97
N ALA A 456 -2.91 -15.49 -10.28
CA ALA A 456 -4.20 -15.65 -9.64
C ALA A 456 -5.35 -14.90 -10.34
N SER A 457 -5.12 -14.32 -11.53
CA SER A 457 -6.14 -13.54 -12.23
C SER A 457 -7.09 -14.41 -13.05
N ALA A 458 -8.39 -14.19 -12.86
CA ALA A 458 -9.44 -14.78 -13.68
C ALA A 458 -9.71 -14.01 -14.99
N ASN A 459 -9.25 -12.76 -15.10
CA ASN A 459 -9.42 -11.93 -16.30
C ASN A 459 -8.19 -12.04 -17.20
N TYR A 460 -8.20 -13.02 -18.11
CA TYR A 460 -7.03 -13.33 -18.93
C TYR A 460 -6.63 -12.22 -19.91
N VAL A 461 -7.57 -11.47 -20.44
CA VAL A 461 -7.29 -10.45 -21.47
C VAL A 461 -6.55 -9.25 -20.89
N ALA A 462 -7.08 -8.66 -19.82
CA ALA A 462 -6.49 -7.49 -19.20
C ALA A 462 -5.25 -7.84 -18.35
N SER A 463 -5.31 -8.96 -17.64
CA SER A 463 -4.32 -9.29 -16.61
C SER A 463 -3.17 -10.16 -17.12
N THR A 464 -3.43 -11.21 -17.91
CA THR A 464 -2.32 -12.10 -18.33
C THR A 464 -1.50 -11.54 -19.47
N ALA A 465 -1.95 -10.46 -20.13
CA ALA A 465 -1.20 -9.75 -21.18
C ALA A 465 -0.39 -8.55 -20.64
N GLN A 466 -0.42 -8.27 -19.35
CA GLN A 466 0.37 -7.21 -18.70
C GLN A 466 1.81 -7.67 -18.45
N TYR A 467 2.57 -7.86 -19.51
CA TYR A 467 3.94 -8.37 -19.45
C TYR A 467 4.96 -7.33 -18.99
N HIS A 468 4.61 -6.03 -19.03
CA HIS A 468 5.46 -4.94 -18.55
C HIS A 468 5.93 -5.13 -17.09
N ILE A 469 5.20 -5.91 -16.30
CA ILE A 469 5.53 -6.26 -14.90
C ILE A 469 6.93 -6.86 -14.79
N ASN A 470 7.36 -7.66 -15.74
CA ASN A 470 8.75 -8.15 -15.81
C ASN A 470 9.76 -7.00 -15.78
N ALA A 471 9.54 -5.99 -16.62
CA ALA A 471 10.41 -4.84 -16.73
C ALA A 471 10.27 -3.87 -15.54
N ASP A 472 9.08 -3.75 -14.95
CA ASP A 472 8.83 -2.92 -13.77
C ASP A 472 9.61 -3.44 -12.55
N ILE A 473 9.63 -4.76 -12.35
CA ILE A 473 10.42 -5.40 -11.29
C ILE A 473 11.92 -5.17 -11.52
N MET A 474 12.39 -5.29 -12.75
CA MET A 474 13.81 -5.07 -13.10
C MET A 474 14.19 -3.59 -13.00
N TYR A 475 13.29 -2.68 -13.33
CA TYR A 475 13.46 -1.25 -13.09
C TYR A 475 13.63 -0.95 -11.60
N ALA A 476 12.76 -1.51 -10.76
CA ALA A 476 12.85 -1.34 -9.31
C ALA A 476 14.14 -1.94 -8.73
N LEU A 477 14.57 -3.10 -9.23
CA LEU A 477 15.88 -3.69 -8.88
C LEU A 477 17.04 -2.75 -9.25
N ARG A 478 17.02 -2.20 -10.46
CA ARG A 478 18.01 -1.23 -10.92
C ARG A 478 18.07 -0.01 -10.01
N LYS A 479 16.90 0.61 -9.73
CA LYS A 479 16.79 1.77 -8.84
C LYS A 479 17.30 1.47 -7.44
N TYR A 480 16.94 0.32 -6.88
CA TYR A 480 17.45 -0.12 -5.58
C TYR A 480 18.99 -0.22 -5.58
N VAL A 481 19.58 -0.87 -6.61
CA VAL A 481 21.04 -1.02 -6.71
C VAL A 481 21.74 0.33 -6.92
N GLU A 482 21.19 1.21 -7.74
CA GLU A 482 21.71 2.57 -7.97
C GLU A 482 21.75 3.39 -6.67
N VAL A 483 20.72 3.27 -5.82
CA VAL A 483 20.61 4.01 -4.55
C VAL A 483 21.44 3.39 -3.44
N THR A 484 21.62 2.06 -3.41
CA THR A 484 22.23 1.36 -2.26
C THR A 484 23.63 0.84 -2.52
N ASP A 485 24.02 0.65 -3.80
CA ASP A 485 25.21 -0.07 -4.25
C ASP A 485 25.27 -1.54 -3.77
N ASP A 486 24.09 -2.18 -3.54
CA ASP A 486 24.00 -3.58 -3.12
C ASP A 486 24.28 -4.54 -4.28
N LYS A 487 25.55 -4.60 -4.69
CA LYS A 487 26.04 -5.53 -5.71
C LYS A 487 25.85 -7.00 -5.30
N ALA A 488 25.80 -7.29 -4.00
CA ALA A 488 25.58 -8.65 -3.52
C ALA A 488 24.17 -9.16 -3.89
N LEU A 489 23.13 -8.32 -3.72
CA LEU A 489 21.78 -8.66 -4.20
C LEU A 489 21.76 -8.80 -5.72
N LEU A 490 22.39 -7.85 -6.44
CA LEU A 490 22.40 -7.86 -7.90
C LEU A 490 23.00 -9.15 -8.45
N PHE A 491 24.20 -9.55 -7.99
CA PHE A 491 24.91 -10.68 -8.57
C PHE A 491 24.41 -12.04 -8.12
N ASN A 492 23.88 -12.15 -6.87
CA ASN A 492 23.43 -13.45 -6.36
C ASN A 492 21.98 -13.79 -6.73
N GLU A 493 21.12 -12.79 -6.89
CA GLU A 493 19.67 -12.95 -7.05
C GLU A 493 19.16 -12.15 -8.27
N GLY A 494 19.55 -10.89 -8.41
CA GLY A 494 19.06 -9.98 -9.45
C GLY A 494 19.48 -10.36 -10.86
N ALA A 495 20.72 -10.78 -11.07
CA ALA A 495 21.23 -11.17 -12.38
C ALA A 495 20.48 -12.37 -12.96
N GLU A 496 20.07 -13.32 -12.13
CA GLU A 496 19.27 -14.46 -12.56
C GLU A 496 17.88 -14.01 -13.03
N MET A 497 17.22 -13.10 -12.31
CA MET A 497 15.96 -12.50 -12.75
C MET A 497 16.13 -11.73 -14.07
N LEU A 498 17.20 -10.93 -14.21
CA LEU A 498 17.51 -10.18 -15.44
C LEU A 498 17.69 -11.09 -16.66
N VAL A 499 18.42 -12.19 -16.52
CA VAL A 499 18.60 -13.16 -17.60
C VAL A 499 17.28 -13.77 -18.05
N GLU A 500 16.47 -14.20 -17.09
CA GLU A 500 15.22 -14.87 -17.41
C GLU A 500 14.14 -13.91 -17.95
N THR A 501 14.08 -12.69 -17.47
CA THR A 501 13.17 -11.68 -18.04
C THR A 501 13.63 -11.20 -19.42
N ALA A 502 14.94 -11.07 -19.64
CA ALA A 502 15.47 -10.73 -20.97
C ALA A 502 15.18 -11.83 -22.02
N ARG A 503 15.30 -13.11 -21.62
CA ARG A 503 14.88 -14.24 -22.47
C ARG A 503 13.43 -14.18 -22.85
N PHE A 504 12.56 -13.83 -21.89
CA PHE A 504 11.12 -13.67 -22.14
C PHE A 504 10.86 -12.57 -23.16
N TRP A 505 11.45 -11.38 -22.97
CA TRP A 505 11.26 -10.26 -23.90
C TRP A 505 11.76 -10.55 -25.31
N PHE A 506 12.92 -11.19 -25.42
CA PHE A 506 13.49 -11.52 -26.72
C PHE A 506 12.68 -12.59 -27.47
N ASP A 507 12.12 -13.56 -26.75
CA ASP A 507 11.27 -14.61 -27.31
C ASP A 507 9.86 -14.11 -27.67
N LEU A 508 9.32 -13.14 -26.91
CA LEU A 508 8.02 -12.51 -27.16
C LEU A 508 8.06 -11.58 -28.38
N GLY A 509 9.11 -10.78 -28.51
CA GLY A 509 9.28 -9.82 -29.59
C GLY A 509 9.89 -10.42 -30.87
N PHE A 510 9.96 -9.62 -31.90
CA PHE A 510 10.55 -10.02 -33.19
C PHE A 510 11.02 -8.82 -34.03
N PHE A 511 11.99 -9.04 -34.91
CA PHE A 511 12.41 -8.03 -35.88
C PHE A 511 11.45 -7.92 -37.05
N SER A 512 10.69 -6.84 -37.11
CA SER A 512 9.63 -6.62 -38.09
C SER A 512 10.17 -6.07 -39.39
N LYS A 513 10.06 -6.83 -40.49
CA LYS A 513 10.40 -6.33 -41.83
C LYS A 513 9.54 -5.14 -42.26
N ARG A 514 8.29 -5.09 -41.82
CA ARG A 514 7.35 -4.00 -42.12
C ARG A 514 7.78 -2.70 -41.46
N ASN A 515 8.37 -2.78 -40.26
CA ASN A 515 8.86 -1.63 -39.50
C ASN A 515 10.37 -1.44 -39.70
N GLY A 516 10.91 -1.64 -40.91
CA GLY A 516 12.32 -1.37 -41.20
C GLY A 516 13.32 -2.26 -40.45
N GLY A 517 12.89 -3.42 -39.96
CA GLY A 517 13.73 -4.33 -39.15
C GLY A 517 13.84 -3.92 -37.68
N GLN A 518 13.01 -3.04 -37.19
CA GLN A 518 12.94 -2.71 -35.75
C GLN A 518 12.35 -3.87 -34.96
N PHE A 519 12.69 -3.96 -33.67
CA PHE A 519 12.20 -4.97 -32.75
C PHE A 519 10.84 -4.54 -32.20
N CYS A 520 9.81 -5.33 -32.48
CA CYS A 520 8.42 -5.04 -32.14
C CYS A 520 7.91 -6.05 -31.09
N ILE A 521 7.01 -5.60 -30.22
CA ILE A 521 6.29 -6.44 -29.24
C ILE A 521 4.79 -6.32 -29.51
N HIS A 522 4.13 -7.45 -29.74
CA HIS A 522 2.72 -7.50 -30.10
C HIS A 522 1.89 -8.25 -29.07
N GLY A 523 0.59 -7.93 -29.00
CA GLY A 523 -0.39 -8.66 -28.20
C GLY A 523 -0.20 -8.45 -26.69
N VAL A 524 0.05 -7.22 -26.26
CA VAL A 524 0.29 -6.85 -24.85
C VAL A 524 -0.77 -5.88 -24.32
N THR A 525 -0.89 -5.81 -23.01
CA THR A 525 -1.64 -4.77 -22.30
C THR A 525 -0.63 -3.95 -21.50
N GLY A 526 -0.68 -2.62 -21.66
CA GLY A 526 0.13 -1.68 -20.87
C GLY A 526 -0.45 -1.45 -19.48
N PRO A 527 0.07 -0.46 -18.75
CA PRO A 527 -0.50 0.00 -17.48
C PRO A 527 -1.98 0.39 -17.58
N ASP A 528 -2.39 0.99 -18.69
CA ASP A 528 -3.77 1.34 -18.94
C ASP A 528 -4.59 0.11 -19.38
N GLU A 529 -5.55 -0.28 -18.54
CA GLU A 529 -6.43 -1.44 -18.79
C GLU A 529 -7.64 -1.11 -19.66
N TYR A 530 -7.86 0.16 -20.05
CA TYR A 530 -8.90 0.56 -21.02
C TYR A 530 -8.46 0.32 -22.46
N THR A 531 -7.20 -0.07 -22.65
CA THR A 531 -6.61 -0.45 -23.91
C THR A 531 -5.88 -1.79 -23.75
N THR A 532 -6.36 -2.86 -24.37
CA THR A 532 -5.86 -4.21 -24.07
C THR A 532 -5.64 -5.03 -25.34
N VAL A 533 -4.62 -5.89 -25.31
CA VAL A 533 -4.12 -6.74 -26.39
C VAL A 533 -3.81 -5.92 -27.64
N VAL A 534 -2.88 -4.99 -27.47
CA VAL A 534 -2.42 -4.07 -28.50
C VAL A 534 -1.01 -4.40 -28.98
N ASN A 535 -0.61 -3.82 -30.09
CA ASN A 535 0.73 -3.95 -30.63
C ASN A 535 1.54 -2.71 -30.29
N ASN A 536 2.80 -2.91 -29.95
CA ASN A 536 3.77 -1.86 -29.69
C ASN A 536 3.26 -0.80 -28.68
N ASN A 537 2.75 -1.28 -27.54
CA ASN A 537 2.44 -0.37 -26.45
C ASN A 537 3.72 0.39 -26.02
N THR A 538 3.67 1.70 -26.07
CA THR A 538 4.83 2.59 -25.86
C THR A 538 5.50 2.37 -24.51
N PHE A 539 4.72 2.27 -23.43
CA PHE A 539 5.25 1.99 -22.10
C PHE A 539 5.96 0.63 -22.07
N THR A 540 5.29 -0.42 -22.54
CA THR A 540 5.85 -1.78 -22.54
C THR A 540 7.14 -1.85 -23.35
N ASN A 541 7.18 -1.27 -24.56
CA ASN A 541 8.37 -1.29 -25.41
C ASN A 541 9.54 -0.53 -24.77
N LEU A 542 9.29 0.65 -24.18
CA LEU A 542 10.31 1.42 -23.48
C LEU A 542 10.87 0.66 -22.26
N MET A 543 10.02 0.07 -21.44
CA MET A 543 10.43 -0.65 -20.25
C MET A 543 11.13 -1.98 -20.60
N ALA A 544 10.67 -2.71 -21.62
CA ALA A 544 11.33 -3.90 -22.13
C ALA A 544 12.73 -3.58 -22.68
N ARG A 545 12.87 -2.46 -23.41
CA ARG A 545 14.17 -1.95 -23.89
C ARG A 545 15.16 -1.76 -22.73
N GLU A 546 14.71 -1.13 -21.64
CA GLU A 546 15.57 -0.90 -20.47
C GLU A 546 15.90 -2.21 -19.74
N ASN A 547 14.95 -3.15 -19.65
CA ASN A 547 15.22 -4.48 -19.07
C ASN A 547 16.31 -5.24 -19.88
N LEU A 548 16.18 -5.27 -21.21
CA LEU A 548 17.15 -5.92 -22.10
C LEU A 548 18.54 -5.26 -21.98
N ARG A 549 18.62 -3.92 -21.97
CA ARG A 549 19.87 -3.17 -21.78
C ARG A 549 20.51 -3.47 -20.43
N TYR A 550 19.72 -3.43 -19.36
CA TYR A 550 20.23 -3.65 -18.02
C TYR A 550 20.71 -5.10 -17.84
N ALA A 551 20.00 -6.09 -18.39
CA ALA A 551 20.45 -7.48 -18.40
C ALA A 551 21.78 -7.64 -19.15
N ALA A 552 21.89 -7.09 -20.36
CA ALA A 552 23.11 -7.19 -21.16
C ALA A 552 24.30 -6.50 -20.47
N THR A 553 24.11 -5.31 -19.93
CA THR A 553 25.16 -4.54 -19.23
C THR A 553 25.61 -5.26 -17.97
N THR A 554 24.68 -5.76 -17.15
CA THR A 554 24.99 -6.48 -15.90
C THR A 554 25.76 -7.76 -16.17
N VAL A 555 25.34 -8.55 -17.17
CA VAL A 555 26.04 -9.80 -17.50
C VAL A 555 27.46 -9.53 -17.98
N ARG A 556 27.70 -8.50 -18.82
CA ARG A 556 29.02 -8.10 -19.26
C ARG A 556 29.92 -7.60 -18.12
N GLU A 557 29.36 -6.76 -17.23
CA GLU A 557 30.07 -6.33 -16.01
C GLU A 557 30.50 -7.53 -15.16
N MET A 558 29.63 -8.53 -15.01
CA MET A 558 29.96 -9.76 -14.26
C MET A 558 31.03 -10.58 -14.95
N GLU A 559 30.95 -10.74 -16.28
CA GLU A 559 31.97 -11.47 -17.07
C GLU A 559 33.35 -10.82 -16.92
N GLU A 560 33.44 -9.49 -17.03
CA GLU A 560 34.70 -8.75 -17.03
C GLU A 560 35.28 -8.56 -15.64
N GLN A 561 34.44 -8.27 -14.64
CA GLN A 561 34.87 -7.78 -13.32
C GLN A 561 34.58 -8.75 -12.17
N HIS A 562 33.64 -9.70 -12.36
CA HIS A 562 33.20 -10.61 -11.30
C HIS A 562 33.07 -12.07 -11.78
N PRO A 563 34.16 -12.68 -12.26
CA PRO A 563 34.13 -13.97 -12.97
C PRO A 563 33.58 -15.14 -12.16
N GLU A 564 33.72 -15.15 -10.84
CA GLU A 564 33.13 -16.19 -9.97
C GLU A 564 31.59 -16.10 -9.93
N HIS A 565 31.06 -14.90 -9.81
CA HIS A 565 29.61 -14.68 -9.87
C HIS A 565 29.06 -14.98 -11.27
N PHE A 566 29.77 -14.59 -12.31
CA PHE A 566 29.44 -14.90 -13.71
C PHE A 566 29.40 -16.43 -13.95
N ALA A 567 30.40 -17.17 -13.51
CA ALA A 567 30.42 -18.64 -13.63
C ALA A 567 29.22 -19.28 -12.90
N THR A 568 28.86 -18.75 -11.73
CA THR A 568 27.69 -19.20 -10.98
C THR A 568 26.38 -18.91 -11.73
N LEU A 569 26.25 -17.71 -12.29
CA LEU A 569 25.10 -17.31 -13.10
C LEU A 569 24.96 -18.22 -14.34
N VAL A 570 26.05 -18.43 -15.09
CA VAL A 570 26.08 -19.33 -16.26
C VAL A 570 25.71 -20.75 -15.88
N HIS A 571 26.24 -21.25 -14.76
CA HIS A 571 25.88 -22.59 -14.27
C HIS A 571 24.40 -22.75 -13.98
N ARG A 572 23.77 -21.75 -13.31
CA ARG A 572 22.34 -21.77 -12.95
C ARG A 572 21.42 -21.61 -14.17
N THR A 573 21.74 -20.66 -15.03
CA THR A 573 20.84 -20.25 -16.12
C THR A 573 21.17 -20.89 -17.46
N LYS A 574 22.35 -21.54 -17.60
CA LYS A 574 22.88 -22.05 -18.86
C LYS A 574 22.99 -20.94 -19.94
N LEU A 575 23.30 -19.73 -19.49
CA LEU A 575 23.45 -18.57 -20.36
C LEU A 575 24.51 -18.77 -21.44
N GLN A 576 24.18 -18.32 -22.65
CA GLN A 576 25.12 -18.21 -23.77
C GLN A 576 25.37 -16.73 -24.07
N MET A 577 26.61 -16.33 -24.32
CA MET A 577 26.93 -14.91 -24.59
C MET A 577 26.33 -14.39 -25.91
N SER A 578 25.95 -15.27 -26.83
CA SER A 578 25.12 -14.87 -27.98
C SER A 578 23.77 -14.31 -27.62
N GLU A 579 23.13 -14.82 -26.55
CA GLU A 579 21.85 -14.28 -26.05
C GLU A 579 22.01 -12.81 -25.59
N VAL A 580 23.15 -12.50 -24.94
CA VAL A 580 23.43 -11.13 -24.47
C VAL A 580 23.62 -10.17 -25.66
N THR A 581 24.22 -10.63 -26.76
CA THR A 581 24.33 -9.86 -28.00
C THR A 581 22.97 -9.64 -28.65
N ASP A 582 22.13 -10.68 -28.69
CA ASP A 582 20.78 -10.62 -29.23
C ASP A 582 19.89 -9.63 -28.43
N TRP A 583 20.01 -9.63 -27.09
CA TRP A 583 19.28 -8.68 -26.23
C TRP A 583 19.72 -7.23 -26.47
N GLN A 584 21.01 -7.01 -26.68
CA GLN A 584 21.52 -5.68 -26.97
C GLN A 584 21.01 -5.20 -28.34
N GLU A 585 21.05 -6.03 -29.38
CA GLU A 585 20.50 -5.68 -30.70
C GLU A 585 18.99 -5.38 -30.63
N ALA A 586 18.24 -6.21 -29.91
CA ALA A 586 16.80 -5.98 -29.72
C ALA A 586 16.52 -4.66 -29.01
N ALA A 587 17.27 -4.32 -27.96
CA ALA A 587 17.13 -3.06 -27.25
C ALA A 587 17.50 -1.83 -28.12
N GLU A 588 18.57 -1.91 -28.90
CA GLU A 588 19.02 -0.82 -29.79
C GLU A 588 18.02 -0.55 -30.91
N ARG A 589 17.32 -1.59 -31.36
CA ARG A 589 16.36 -1.53 -32.47
C ARG A 589 14.91 -1.56 -32.02
N MET A 590 14.62 -1.38 -30.73
CA MET A 590 13.27 -1.38 -30.22
C MET A 590 12.42 -0.30 -30.87
N TYR A 591 11.28 -0.71 -31.42
CA TYR A 591 10.30 0.20 -32.02
C TYR A 591 9.56 0.97 -30.92
N ILE A 592 9.63 2.28 -30.95
CA ILE A 592 8.87 3.17 -30.08
C ILE A 592 7.94 3.99 -30.97
N PRO A 593 6.60 3.85 -30.81
CA PRO A 593 5.64 4.64 -31.57
C PRO A 593 5.87 6.13 -31.40
N TYR A 594 5.82 6.88 -32.51
CA TYR A 594 5.95 8.33 -32.50
C TYR A 594 5.17 8.94 -33.69
N ASP A 595 4.38 9.97 -33.40
CA ASP A 595 3.63 10.76 -34.38
C ASP A 595 4.31 12.12 -34.56
N GLU A 596 4.83 12.36 -35.76
CA GLU A 596 5.58 13.58 -36.09
C GLU A 596 4.67 14.84 -36.20
N GLU A 597 3.38 14.66 -36.57
CA GLU A 597 2.45 15.79 -36.72
C GLU A 597 2.01 16.34 -35.36
N LEU A 598 1.71 15.46 -34.43
CA LEU A 598 1.30 15.82 -33.07
C LEU A 598 2.48 16.02 -32.11
N ASP A 599 3.68 15.58 -32.48
CA ASP A 599 4.90 15.52 -31.63
C ASP A 599 4.63 14.77 -30.31
N ILE A 600 3.95 13.59 -30.41
CA ILE A 600 3.62 12.73 -29.28
C ILE A 600 4.02 11.27 -29.54
N ASN A 601 4.04 10.50 -28.48
CA ASN A 601 4.15 9.03 -28.57
C ASN A 601 2.75 8.43 -28.45
N PRO A 602 2.17 7.84 -29.51
CA PRO A 602 0.94 7.09 -29.40
C PRO A 602 1.05 5.96 -28.37
N GLN A 603 -0.03 5.72 -27.61
CA GLN A 603 -0.03 4.68 -26.57
C GLN A 603 0.21 3.28 -27.14
N ASP A 604 -0.32 3.03 -28.36
CA ASP A 604 -0.10 1.82 -29.17
C ASP A 604 -0.25 2.16 -30.66
N ASP A 605 0.03 1.18 -31.55
CA ASP A 605 -0.02 1.35 -33.00
C ASP A 605 -1.33 1.94 -33.54
N ASN A 606 -2.45 1.69 -32.86
CA ASN A 606 -3.78 2.08 -33.35
C ASN A 606 -4.48 3.10 -32.43
N PHE A 607 -3.82 3.64 -31.42
CA PHE A 607 -4.47 4.51 -30.43
C PHE A 607 -5.09 5.74 -31.06
N LEU A 608 -4.38 6.43 -31.96
CA LEU A 608 -4.83 7.67 -32.61
C LEU A 608 -5.94 7.45 -33.64
N GLU A 609 -6.15 6.22 -34.10
CA GLU A 609 -7.20 5.88 -35.07
C GLU A 609 -8.59 5.69 -34.42
N ARG A 610 -8.66 5.67 -33.09
CA ARG A 610 -9.90 5.43 -32.33
C ARG A 610 -10.67 6.74 -32.12
N GLU A 611 -11.99 6.61 -31.93
CA GLU A 611 -12.86 7.73 -31.54
C GLU A 611 -12.53 8.17 -30.09
N ILE A 612 -12.57 9.49 -29.83
CA ILE A 612 -12.37 10.04 -28.49
C ILE A 612 -13.64 9.78 -27.65
N TRP A 613 -13.45 9.24 -26.42
CA TRP A 613 -14.54 9.08 -25.45
C TRP A 613 -14.97 10.43 -24.89
N ASP A 614 -16.27 10.70 -24.90
CA ASP A 614 -16.83 11.91 -24.27
C ASP A 614 -16.94 11.71 -22.75
N ILE A 615 -15.86 12.07 -22.03
CA ILE A 615 -15.79 11.97 -20.56
C ILE A 615 -16.76 12.95 -19.92
N GLU A 616 -16.95 14.16 -20.50
CA GLU A 616 -17.80 15.19 -19.90
C GLU A 616 -19.28 14.83 -20.00
N ALA A 617 -19.70 14.17 -21.07
CA ALA A 617 -21.07 13.68 -21.24
C ALA A 617 -21.36 12.38 -20.47
N THR A 618 -20.34 11.70 -19.95
CA THR A 618 -20.51 10.45 -19.18
C THR A 618 -20.99 10.75 -17.77
N PRO A 619 -22.13 10.18 -17.30
CA PRO A 619 -22.63 10.38 -15.95
C PRO A 619 -21.60 9.97 -14.89
N ARG A 620 -21.43 10.79 -13.85
CA ARG A 620 -20.45 10.56 -12.79
C ARG A 620 -20.61 9.24 -12.04
N ASP A 621 -21.84 8.76 -11.90
CA ASP A 621 -22.18 7.47 -11.28
C ASP A 621 -21.89 6.25 -12.17
N GLN A 622 -21.42 6.49 -13.41
CA GLN A 622 -20.98 5.44 -14.33
C GLN A 622 -19.46 5.28 -14.41
N PHE A 623 -18.74 5.78 -13.43
CA PHE A 623 -17.29 5.51 -13.23
C PHE A 623 -17.08 4.55 -12.05
N PRO A 624 -16.08 3.66 -12.11
CA PRO A 624 -15.16 3.41 -13.24
C PRO A 624 -15.87 2.75 -14.42
N LEU A 625 -15.47 3.09 -15.65
CA LEU A 625 -16.16 2.66 -16.88
C LEU A 625 -16.34 1.13 -17.00
N LEU A 626 -15.34 0.33 -16.56
CA LEU A 626 -15.40 -1.14 -16.60
C LEU A 626 -16.54 -1.77 -15.79
N LEU A 627 -17.17 -1.05 -14.86
CA LEU A 627 -18.32 -1.55 -14.10
C LEU A 627 -19.66 -1.30 -14.82
N TYR A 628 -19.70 -0.38 -15.78
CA TYR A 628 -20.93 0.10 -16.41
C TYR A 628 -20.96 -0.08 -17.92
N TYR A 629 -19.80 -0.18 -18.57
CA TYR A 629 -19.70 -0.33 -20.02
C TYR A 629 -19.01 -1.64 -20.37
N HIS A 630 -19.49 -2.26 -21.46
CA HIS A 630 -18.87 -3.48 -21.96
C HIS A 630 -17.42 -3.20 -22.40
N PRO A 631 -16.43 -4.01 -22.03
CA PRO A 631 -15.02 -3.77 -22.36
C PRO A 631 -14.76 -3.47 -23.83
N LEU A 632 -15.41 -4.19 -24.77
CA LEU A 632 -15.26 -3.96 -26.22
C LEU A 632 -15.72 -2.56 -26.66
N VAL A 633 -16.61 -1.90 -25.92
CA VAL A 633 -16.98 -0.51 -26.20
C VAL A 633 -15.83 0.41 -25.80
N ILE A 634 -15.29 0.22 -24.61
CA ILE A 634 -14.16 1.01 -24.09
C ILE A 634 -12.94 0.88 -25.01
N TYR A 635 -12.57 -0.35 -25.41
CA TYR A 635 -11.39 -0.64 -26.25
C TYR A 635 -11.40 0.00 -27.65
N ARG A 636 -12.54 0.53 -28.10
CA ARG A 636 -12.66 1.23 -29.37
C ARG A 636 -12.40 2.72 -29.27
N HIS A 637 -12.17 3.25 -28.06
CA HIS A 637 -12.05 4.67 -27.85
C HIS A 637 -10.66 5.05 -27.32
N GLN A 638 -10.33 6.31 -27.54
CA GLN A 638 -9.23 6.99 -26.85
C GLN A 638 -9.74 7.41 -25.48
N VAL A 639 -9.52 6.59 -24.50
CA VAL A 639 -9.84 6.83 -23.09
C VAL A 639 -8.89 6.03 -22.22
N ILE A 640 -8.44 6.58 -21.12
CA ILE A 640 -7.38 6.03 -20.29
C ILE A 640 -7.88 5.94 -18.85
N LYS A 641 -7.75 4.74 -18.25
CA LYS A 641 -8.02 4.50 -16.84
C LYS A 641 -6.93 5.10 -15.97
N GLN A 642 -5.67 4.88 -16.37
CA GLN A 642 -4.50 5.33 -15.61
C GLN A 642 -3.34 5.69 -16.53
N ALA A 643 -2.46 6.57 -16.05
CA ALA A 643 -1.28 7.01 -16.79
C ALA A 643 -0.46 5.82 -17.34
N ASP A 644 -0.15 5.86 -18.62
CA ASP A 644 0.66 4.89 -19.38
C ASP A 644 1.87 5.60 -19.98
N VAL A 645 1.71 6.29 -21.11
CA VAL A 645 2.78 7.10 -21.73
C VAL A 645 3.32 8.17 -20.77
N VAL A 646 2.45 8.84 -20.02
CA VAL A 646 2.86 9.86 -19.04
C VAL A 646 3.67 9.24 -17.89
N LEU A 647 3.38 8.00 -17.50
CA LEU A 647 4.20 7.26 -16.52
C LEU A 647 5.58 6.93 -17.11
N ALA A 648 5.66 6.47 -18.37
CA ALA A 648 6.94 6.23 -19.04
C ALA A 648 7.82 7.48 -19.07
N MET A 649 7.23 8.67 -19.32
CA MET A 649 7.95 9.96 -19.33
C MET A 649 8.47 10.38 -17.96
N PHE A 650 7.88 9.89 -16.88
CA PHE A 650 8.44 10.05 -15.54
C PHE A 650 9.58 9.05 -15.29
N LEU A 651 9.35 7.76 -15.50
CA LEU A 651 10.32 6.72 -15.17
C LEU A 651 11.60 6.80 -16.02
N LEU A 652 11.46 7.09 -17.30
CA LEU A 652 12.53 7.16 -18.29
C LEU A 652 12.73 8.60 -18.81
N GLY A 653 12.52 9.57 -17.95
CA GLY A 653 12.39 10.97 -18.31
C GLY A 653 13.62 11.61 -18.96
N LYS A 654 14.80 10.99 -18.88
CA LYS A 654 16.01 11.41 -19.63
C LYS A 654 15.89 11.22 -21.14
N ASP A 655 15.02 10.32 -21.59
CA ASP A 655 14.81 10.00 -23.00
C ASP A 655 13.88 10.99 -23.70
N PHE A 656 13.23 11.90 -22.95
CA PHE A 656 12.24 12.82 -23.47
C PHE A 656 12.61 14.27 -23.16
N SER A 657 12.53 15.14 -24.14
CA SER A 657 12.64 16.57 -23.94
C SER A 657 11.45 17.10 -23.13
N LYS A 658 11.64 18.25 -22.46
CA LYS A 658 10.55 18.90 -21.72
C LYS A 658 9.35 19.23 -22.64
N GLN A 659 9.59 19.56 -23.90
CA GLN A 659 8.56 19.87 -24.88
C GLN A 659 7.75 18.61 -25.23
N GLN A 660 8.40 17.47 -25.50
CA GLN A 660 7.73 16.20 -25.74
C GLN A 660 6.89 15.78 -24.53
N LYS A 661 7.43 15.91 -23.28
CA LYS A 661 6.66 15.67 -22.07
C LYS A 661 5.41 16.55 -22.01
N LYS A 662 5.53 17.83 -22.37
CA LYS A 662 4.39 18.75 -22.40
C LYS A 662 3.35 18.34 -23.43
N HIS A 663 3.74 18.05 -24.68
CA HIS A 663 2.81 17.66 -25.74
C HIS A 663 2.09 16.37 -25.39
N ASN A 664 2.79 15.36 -24.92
CA ASN A 664 2.16 14.12 -24.48
C ASN A 664 1.25 14.32 -23.26
N PHE A 665 1.66 15.13 -22.28
CA PHE A 665 0.82 15.44 -21.13
C PHE A 665 -0.47 16.18 -21.54
N ASP A 666 -0.35 17.19 -22.37
CA ASP A 666 -1.50 17.98 -22.84
C ASP A 666 -2.48 17.13 -23.68
N TYR A 667 -1.96 16.10 -24.38
CA TYR A 667 -2.78 15.16 -25.15
C TYR A 667 -3.50 14.13 -24.26
N TYR A 668 -2.75 13.48 -23.35
CA TYR A 668 -3.28 12.34 -22.56
C TYR A 668 -4.05 12.75 -21.30
N ASP A 669 -3.78 13.93 -20.75
CA ASP A 669 -4.42 14.41 -19.51
C ASP A 669 -5.95 14.51 -19.63
N PRO A 670 -6.53 15.12 -20.69
CA PRO A 670 -7.98 15.17 -20.85
C PRO A 670 -8.64 13.83 -21.19
N LEU A 671 -7.88 12.84 -21.65
CA LEU A 671 -8.36 11.48 -21.93
C LEU A 671 -8.33 10.55 -20.71
N THR A 672 -7.75 11.02 -19.60
CA THR A 672 -7.57 10.22 -18.38
C THR A 672 -8.76 10.40 -17.44
N THR A 673 -9.53 9.32 -17.20
CA THR A 673 -10.75 9.35 -16.38
C THR A 673 -10.50 9.56 -14.90
N GLY A 674 -9.30 9.18 -14.40
CA GLY A 674 -9.01 9.18 -12.97
C GLY A 674 -9.60 7.99 -12.20
N ASP A 675 -10.05 6.96 -12.89
CA ASP A 675 -10.61 5.72 -12.30
C ASP A 675 -9.57 4.88 -11.53
N SER A 676 -8.30 5.20 -11.70
CA SER A 676 -7.20 4.60 -10.95
C SER A 676 -6.60 5.59 -9.97
N SER A 677 -6.44 5.15 -8.72
CA SER A 677 -5.74 5.92 -7.68
C SER A 677 -4.25 6.17 -7.99
N LEU A 678 -3.70 5.54 -9.03
CA LEU A 678 -2.30 5.62 -9.45
C LEU A 678 -2.00 6.79 -10.39
N SER A 679 -3.01 7.38 -11.04
CA SER A 679 -2.80 8.42 -12.07
C SER A 679 -2.39 9.77 -11.48
N ALA A 680 -3.08 10.21 -10.44
CA ALA A 680 -2.98 11.58 -9.93
C ALA A 680 -1.56 11.97 -9.47
N CYS A 681 -0.83 11.05 -8.83
CA CYS A 681 0.53 11.32 -8.41
C CYS A 681 1.48 11.52 -9.61
N ILE A 682 1.35 10.73 -10.66
CA ILE A 682 2.16 10.85 -11.88
C ILE A 682 1.80 12.12 -12.66
N GLN A 683 0.50 12.42 -12.80
CA GLN A 683 0.03 13.68 -13.39
C GLN A 683 0.55 14.90 -12.63
N ALA A 684 0.56 14.85 -11.27
CA ALA A 684 1.12 15.93 -10.45
C ALA A 684 2.61 16.15 -10.71
N ILE A 685 3.39 15.06 -10.80
CA ILE A 685 4.85 15.11 -11.02
C ILE A 685 5.16 15.72 -12.39
N ILE A 686 4.53 15.21 -13.45
CA ILE A 686 4.78 15.71 -14.81
C ILE A 686 4.26 17.14 -14.99
N ALA A 687 3.09 17.50 -14.44
CA ALA A 687 2.57 18.87 -14.45
C ALA A 687 3.57 19.85 -13.78
N ALA A 688 4.14 19.46 -12.63
CA ALA A 688 5.18 20.28 -11.98
C ALA A 688 6.43 20.41 -12.87
N GLU A 689 6.89 19.32 -13.51
CA GLU A 689 8.08 19.31 -14.37
C GLU A 689 7.91 20.19 -15.62
N ILE A 690 6.75 20.14 -16.26
CA ILE A 690 6.47 21.00 -17.43
C ILE A 690 6.15 22.45 -17.07
N GLY A 691 5.82 22.73 -15.79
CA GLY A 691 5.55 24.07 -15.26
C GLY A 691 4.07 24.41 -15.09
N ASP A 692 3.15 23.47 -15.27
CA ASP A 692 1.73 23.64 -14.97
C ASP A 692 1.47 23.41 -13.47
N MET A 693 1.79 24.43 -12.66
CA MET A 693 1.63 24.33 -11.21
C MET A 693 0.17 24.30 -10.76
N GLY A 694 -0.77 24.77 -11.57
CA GLY A 694 -2.20 24.66 -11.28
C GLY A 694 -2.65 23.20 -11.26
N LYS A 695 -2.38 22.48 -12.33
CA LYS A 695 -2.65 21.03 -12.41
C LYS A 695 -1.82 20.23 -11.39
N ALA A 696 -0.54 20.59 -11.18
CA ALA A 696 0.30 19.91 -10.22
C ALA A 696 -0.29 19.94 -8.81
N VAL A 697 -0.75 21.08 -8.32
CA VAL A 697 -1.39 21.21 -7.00
C VAL A 697 -2.73 20.47 -6.94
N LYS A 698 -3.54 20.59 -8.00
CA LYS A 698 -4.83 19.88 -8.09
C LYS A 698 -4.67 18.38 -7.93
N TYR A 699 -3.79 17.77 -8.72
CA TYR A 699 -3.53 16.33 -8.66
C TYR A 699 -2.81 15.90 -7.38
N ALA A 700 -1.90 16.72 -6.86
CA ALA A 700 -1.25 16.47 -5.58
C ALA A 700 -2.26 16.36 -4.43
N ARG A 701 -3.22 17.31 -4.38
CA ARG A 701 -4.28 17.29 -3.35
C ARG A 701 -5.17 16.05 -3.48
N TYR A 702 -5.56 15.70 -4.71
CA TYR A 702 -6.31 14.47 -4.97
C TYR A 702 -5.57 13.22 -4.48
N ALA A 703 -4.29 13.06 -4.84
CA ALA A 703 -3.49 11.92 -4.43
C ALA A 703 -3.30 11.82 -2.91
N VAL A 704 -2.97 12.95 -2.25
CA VAL A 704 -2.69 12.99 -0.81
C VAL A 704 -3.92 12.70 0.03
N LEU A 705 -5.10 13.20 -0.37
CA LEU A 705 -6.36 13.06 0.36
C LEU A 705 -7.19 11.84 -0.08
N MET A 706 -6.70 11.04 -1.03
CA MET A 706 -7.43 9.92 -1.63
C MET A 706 -8.19 9.07 -0.61
N ASP A 707 -7.49 8.59 0.42
CA ASP A 707 -8.08 7.73 1.44
C ASP A 707 -8.59 8.53 2.65
N LEU A 708 -7.86 9.53 3.14
CA LEU A 708 -8.28 10.28 4.33
C LEU A 708 -9.61 11.00 4.11
N ALA A 709 -9.87 11.46 2.89
CA ALA A 709 -11.13 12.10 2.48
C ALA A 709 -12.08 11.13 1.75
N ASP A 710 -11.73 9.84 1.64
CA ASP A 710 -12.50 8.81 0.94
C ASP A 710 -12.98 9.26 -0.47
N ILE A 711 -12.10 9.92 -1.24
CA ILE A 711 -12.45 10.51 -2.54
C ILE A 711 -13.03 9.46 -3.51
N GLY A 712 -12.49 8.24 -3.47
CA GLY A 712 -12.97 7.10 -4.27
C GLY A 712 -14.22 6.40 -3.70
N GLY A 713 -14.71 6.76 -2.50
CA GLY A 713 -15.86 6.13 -1.85
C GLY A 713 -15.64 4.66 -1.44
N ASN A 714 -14.40 4.20 -1.38
CA ASN A 714 -14.05 2.79 -1.18
C ASN A 714 -12.99 2.54 -0.08
N MET A 715 -12.71 3.55 0.75
CA MET A 715 -11.80 3.42 1.89
C MET A 715 -12.26 2.35 2.89
N LYS A 716 -13.56 2.12 3.02
CA LYS A 716 -14.12 1.02 3.83
C LYS A 716 -13.53 -0.36 3.51
N GLU A 717 -13.01 -0.52 2.29
CA GLU A 717 -12.44 -1.77 1.75
C GLU A 717 -10.93 -1.91 2.02
N GLY A 718 -10.30 -0.92 2.62
CA GLY A 718 -8.86 -0.83 2.93
C GLY A 718 -8.14 0.31 2.20
N CYS A 719 -6.95 0.64 2.69
CA CYS A 719 -6.10 1.71 2.18
C CYS A 719 -5.54 1.42 0.78
N HIS A 720 -5.27 2.49 -0.03
CA HIS A 720 -4.59 2.39 -1.32
C HIS A 720 -3.08 2.62 -1.16
N ILE A 721 -2.33 1.58 -0.80
CA ILE A 721 -0.91 1.72 -0.40
C ILE A 721 -0.03 2.31 -1.51
N ALA A 722 -0.29 1.97 -2.77
CA ALA A 722 0.46 2.53 -3.90
C ALA A 722 0.19 4.03 -4.09
N SER A 723 -1.07 4.48 -3.97
CA SER A 723 -1.40 5.91 -3.98
C SER A 723 -0.70 6.66 -2.85
N MET A 724 -0.60 6.05 -1.67
CA MET A 724 0.13 6.62 -0.53
C MET A 724 1.64 6.77 -0.84
N GLY A 725 2.26 5.78 -1.50
CA GLY A 725 3.63 5.90 -2.01
C GLY A 725 3.76 7.04 -3.01
N GLY A 726 2.80 7.17 -3.91
CA GLY A 726 2.70 8.26 -4.86
C GLY A 726 2.69 9.65 -4.21
N THR A 727 2.19 9.79 -2.98
CA THR A 727 2.17 11.10 -2.27
C THR A 727 3.57 11.57 -1.88
N TRP A 728 4.44 10.65 -1.46
CA TRP A 728 5.85 10.96 -1.26
C TRP A 728 6.52 11.35 -2.58
N MET A 729 6.21 10.62 -3.65
CA MET A 729 6.74 10.91 -4.98
C MET A 729 6.33 12.31 -5.46
N VAL A 730 5.11 12.75 -5.20
CA VAL A 730 4.65 14.12 -5.51
C VAL A 730 5.48 15.17 -4.79
N ALA A 731 5.76 14.99 -3.51
CA ALA A 731 6.57 15.95 -2.74
C ALA A 731 8.03 15.97 -3.24
N VAL A 732 8.63 14.81 -3.46
CA VAL A 732 10.06 14.68 -3.74
C VAL A 732 10.37 14.78 -5.24
N TYR A 733 9.71 14.00 -6.09
CA TYR A 733 9.93 14.08 -7.55
C TYR A 733 9.16 15.25 -8.19
N GLY A 734 7.98 15.60 -7.67
CA GLY A 734 7.16 16.68 -8.19
C GLY A 734 7.66 18.07 -7.73
N PHE A 735 7.48 18.39 -6.45
CA PHE A 735 7.73 19.75 -5.94
C PHE A 735 9.20 20.05 -5.70
N ALA A 736 9.98 19.10 -5.16
CA ALA A 736 11.42 19.26 -5.06
C ALA A 736 12.15 18.96 -6.38
N GLY A 737 11.46 18.45 -7.40
CA GLY A 737 12.01 18.23 -8.74
C GLY A 737 13.18 17.24 -8.76
N MET A 738 13.22 16.28 -7.79
CA MET A 738 14.27 15.27 -7.74
C MET A 738 14.23 14.38 -8.99
N ARG A 739 15.40 14.06 -9.52
CA ARG A 739 15.62 12.97 -10.48
C ARG A 739 16.83 12.17 -10.04
N ASP A 740 16.80 10.88 -10.36
CA ASP A 740 17.82 9.91 -9.91
C ASP A 740 18.25 8.99 -11.07
N TYR A 741 18.35 9.56 -12.27
CA TYR A 741 18.75 8.80 -13.45
C TYR A 741 20.20 8.32 -13.33
N ASP A 742 20.41 7.03 -13.62
CA ASP A 742 21.71 6.37 -13.56
C ASP A 742 22.41 6.49 -12.18
N GLY A 743 21.63 6.59 -11.11
CA GLY A 743 22.13 6.69 -9.73
C GLY A 743 22.69 8.07 -9.36
N VAL A 744 22.42 9.11 -10.18
CA VAL A 744 22.85 10.48 -9.96
C VAL A 744 21.69 11.33 -9.49
N LEU A 745 21.77 11.86 -8.28
CA LEU A 745 20.72 12.74 -7.72
C LEU A 745 20.80 14.14 -8.33
N SER A 746 19.69 14.62 -8.85
CA SER A 746 19.54 16.01 -9.33
C SER A 746 18.25 16.62 -8.84
N PHE A 747 18.22 17.95 -8.67
CA PHE A 747 17.08 18.70 -8.16
C PHE A 747 16.81 19.94 -9.03
N ASP A 748 15.55 20.12 -9.48
CA ASP A 748 15.01 21.34 -10.12
C ASP A 748 13.70 21.74 -9.43
N PRO A 749 13.76 22.31 -8.20
CA PRO A 749 12.60 22.56 -7.35
C PRO A 749 11.61 23.54 -7.95
N ARG A 750 10.31 23.25 -7.78
CA ARG A 750 9.17 24.07 -8.19
C ARG A 750 8.09 24.03 -7.14
N LEU A 751 8.27 24.87 -6.11
CA LEU A 751 7.38 24.89 -4.96
C LEU A 751 6.06 25.58 -5.29
N PRO A 752 4.89 24.97 -4.99
CA PRO A 752 3.58 25.62 -5.10
C PRO A 752 3.47 26.90 -4.28
N ARG A 753 2.65 27.85 -4.75
CA ARG A 753 2.48 29.14 -4.05
C ARG A 753 1.96 29.02 -2.62
N GLN A 754 1.23 27.97 -2.30
CA GLN A 754 0.67 27.67 -0.98
C GLN A 754 1.73 27.21 0.01
N ILE A 755 2.81 26.59 -0.48
CA ILE A 755 3.87 26.01 0.34
C ILE A 755 5.02 27.00 0.47
N ARG A 756 5.42 27.31 1.70
CA ARG A 756 6.59 28.14 2.03
C ARG A 756 7.86 27.33 2.15
N HIS A 757 7.74 26.12 2.70
CA HIS A 757 8.84 25.26 3.09
C HIS A 757 8.47 23.81 2.87
N LEU A 758 9.39 23.06 2.25
CA LEU A 758 9.35 21.62 2.06
C LEU A 758 10.70 21.05 2.48
N GLN A 759 10.72 20.12 3.42
CA GLN A 759 11.95 19.48 3.92
C GLN A 759 11.75 17.96 4.00
N PHE A 760 12.74 17.20 3.56
CA PHE A 760 12.72 15.74 3.62
C PHE A 760 14.14 15.16 3.64
N PRO A 761 14.34 13.98 4.26
CA PRO A 761 15.57 13.22 4.17
C PRO A 761 15.60 12.26 2.98
N LEU A 762 16.78 11.95 2.49
CA LEU A 762 17.07 10.90 1.51
C LEU A 762 18.35 10.17 1.92
N CYS A 763 18.31 8.84 1.98
CA CYS A 763 19.50 8.03 2.21
C CYS A 763 19.92 7.28 0.94
N THR A 764 21.18 7.46 0.51
CA THR A 764 21.77 6.82 -0.66
C THR A 764 23.20 6.37 -0.34
N ARG A 765 23.56 5.14 -0.72
CA ARG A 765 24.91 4.55 -0.52
C ARG A 765 25.46 4.75 0.89
N GLY A 766 24.58 4.58 1.90
CA GLY A 766 24.93 4.76 3.32
C GLY A 766 25.12 6.20 3.77
N GLN A 767 24.74 7.17 2.95
CA GLN A 767 24.81 8.60 3.25
C GLN A 767 23.40 9.18 3.33
N CYS A 768 23.12 10.05 4.30
CA CYS A 768 21.81 10.67 4.49
C CYS A 768 21.87 12.18 4.26
N LEU A 769 21.15 12.60 3.20
CA LEU A 769 20.98 13.97 2.75
C LEU A 769 19.68 14.54 3.30
N GLU A 770 19.69 15.73 3.85
CA GLU A 770 18.50 16.55 4.08
C GLU A 770 18.38 17.60 2.99
N VAL A 771 17.23 17.64 2.33
CA VAL A 771 16.87 18.64 1.33
C VAL A 771 15.83 19.57 1.92
N THR A 772 16.08 20.89 1.82
CA THR A 772 15.13 21.93 2.22
C THR A 772 14.89 22.87 1.05
N VAL A 773 13.64 22.96 0.63
CA VAL A 773 13.20 23.82 -0.47
C VAL A 773 12.32 24.93 0.09
N GLU A 774 12.74 26.17 -0.11
CA GLU A 774 12.00 27.38 0.17
C GLU A 774 11.82 28.17 -1.14
N ARG A 775 10.95 29.16 -1.18
CA ARG A 775 10.60 29.87 -2.43
C ARG A 775 11.77 30.48 -3.21
N LYS A 776 12.79 30.97 -2.49
CA LYS A 776 13.94 31.66 -3.07
C LYS A 776 15.27 31.03 -2.67
N LYS A 777 15.19 29.87 -2.05
CA LYS A 777 16.35 29.26 -1.45
C LYS A 777 16.19 27.75 -1.40
N VAL A 778 17.22 27.04 -1.79
CA VAL A 778 17.32 25.59 -1.63
C VAL A 778 18.56 25.29 -0.83
N SER A 779 18.43 24.40 0.17
CA SER A 779 19.54 24.02 1.04
C SER A 779 19.72 22.52 1.06
N TYR A 780 20.95 22.07 1.03
CA TYR A 780 21.35 20.69 1.10
C TYR A 780 22.29 20.49 2.30
N LEU A 781 21.97 19.54 3.15
CA LEU A 781 22.78 19.19 4.32
C LEU A 781 23.04 17.70 4.33
N LEU A 782 24.31 17.30 4.17
CA LEU A 782 24.71 15.90 4.36
C LEU A 782 24.81 15.64 5.88
N ARG A 783 23.79 14.95 6.43
CA ARG A 783 23.69 14.65 7.86
C ARG A 783 24.60 13.50 8.26
N GLU A 784 24.65 12.46 7.44
CA GLU A 784 25.44 11.25 7.66
C GLU A 784 26.21 10.89 6.40
N GLY A 785 27.42 10.38 6.55
CA GLY A 785 28.34 10.04 5.47
C GLY A 785 29.56 10.95 5.46
N THR A 786 30.35 10.93 4.41
CA THR A 786 31.58 11.73 4.26
C THR A 786 31.42 12.82 3.21
N GLU A 787 31.01 12.43 2.02
CA GLU A 787 30.85 13.33 0.87
C GLU A 787 29.81 12.77 -0.10
N LEU A 788 29.05 13.65 -0.74
CA LEU A 788 28.04 13.29 -1.74
C LEU A 788 28.03 14.34 -2.85
N THR A 789 28.06 13.90 -4.09
CA THR A 789 27.88 14.76 -5.25
C THR A 789 26.44 14.67 -5.74
N ILE A 790 25.79 15.84 -5.90
CA ILE A 790 24.44 15.97 -6.48
C ILE A 790 24.46 17.06 -7.55
N PHE A 791 23.33 17.26 -8.24
CA PHE A 791 23.18 18.37 -9.18
C PHE A 791 22.01 19.27 -8.75
N HIS A 792 22.22 20.58 -8.78
CA HIS A 792 21.18 21.58 -8.58
C HIS A 792 20.98 22.37 -9.88
N ARG A 793 19.82 22.22 -10.55
CA ARG A 793 19.53 22.86 -11.85
C ARG A 793 20.65 22.68 -12.86
N GLY A 794 21.17 21.45 -12.96
CA GLY A 794 22.26 21.08 -13.88
C GLY A 794 23.68 21.48 -13.43
N ASN A 795 23.83 22.20 -12.31
CA ASN A 795 25.13 22.52 -11.74
C ASN A 795 25.54 21.48 -10.70
N GLU A 796 26.81 21.05 -10.76
CA GLU A 796 27.37 20.10 -9.82
C GLU A 796 27.56 20.71 -8.43
N VAL A 797 27.21 19.94 -7.38
CA VAL A 797 27.27 20.36 -5.98
C VAL A 797 27.95 19.27 -5.18
N HIS A 798 29.11 19.62 -4.57
CA HIS A 798 29.83 18.73 -3.68
C HIS A 798 29.46 19.01 -2.22
N LEU A 799 28.85 18.01 -1.59
CA LEU A 799 28.42 18.07 -0.20
C LEU A 799 29.45 17.38 0.70
N THR A 800 29.75 17.96 1.84
CA THR A 800 30.55 17.36 2.90
C THR A 800 29.73 17.31 4.19
N GLN A 801 30.01 16.30 5.02
CA GLN A 801 29.23 16.08 6.25
C GLN A 801 29.17 17.32 7.14
N GLY A 802 27.96 17.66 7.60
CA GLY A 802 27.70 18.75 8.54
C GLY A 802 27.77 20.15 7.93
N LYS A 803 28.19 20.30 6.65
CA LYS A 803 28.19 21.57 5.97
C LYS A 803 26.93 21.75 5.14
N MET A 804 26.22 22.85 5.34
CA MET A 804 25.06 23.21 4.57
C MET A 804 25.46 23.99 3.32
N GLU A 805 25.07 23.50 2.15
CA GLU A 805 25.18 24.25 0.89
C GLU A 805 23.85 24.91 0.57
N VAL A 806 23.89 26.18 0.14
CA VAL A 806 22.71 27.02 -0.04
C VAL A 806 22.73 27.67 -1.41
N TYR A 807 21.62 27.52 -2.16
CA TYR A 807 21.40 28.13 -3.46
C TYR A 807 20.22 29.09 -3.39
N THR A 808 20.40 30.29 -3.85
CA THR A 808 19.35 31.32 -3.94
C THR A 808 19.00 31.55 -5.40
N ASP A 809 17.69 31.67 -5.67
CA ASP A 809 17.15 31.99 -7.01
C ASP A 809 17.40 33.45 -7.41
#